data_1f55b63bbb144fad1d7263b60026db9b
#
_entry.id   1f55b63bbb144fad1d7263b60026db9b
#
_cell.length_a   1.000
_cell.length_b   1.000
_cell.length_c   1.000
_cell.angle_alpha   90.00
_cell.angle_beta   90.00
_cell.angle_gamma   90.00
#
_symmetry.space_group_name_H-M   'P 1'
#
loop_
_entity.id
_entity.type
_entity.pdbx_description
1 polymer ?
#
loop_
_entity_poly.entity_id
_entity_poly.type
_entity_poly.pdbx_seq_one_letter_code
_entity_poly.pdbx_strand_id
1 'polypeptide(L)'
;PDSELVQGKYRMLLRPFTAKDQPTTEGSVLKYDRIFETMRKYDDGDVAHADWLDAMVMERIADIEAKERQQASDLYIHVALPKFDFAVVFGETKLDDPLVVQPSSPKFCLVFDPETYRDNPAESKHRRLLRGYRSGTLDRELKPNAAIRDQLNTILRYPPGQELTDNEKNVVWKFRFYLSSNNRALTKFVKCVDWNDAIEAKQATGMLTKWAEISIDDALELLSANFTNHSVRGYAVSQLRKAKDDELVLYLLQLVQAIKFEYLNAVSSQGVETAVSATAIEDWSRAMLAHESSLAGFLIERALQNKTLGNFFYWYLMVECDDRKTGKAYGKVVFQFVNSLSESDEGIEVQTMFQRQGKLVSDLARISSEVQTLKESRQRKVEWLRSHLADSKNGLVSFAPLALPLDPSVEVVGIQADKASVFKSTMMPLFLHFIRSDGELYPVIFKAGDDMRQDQLVVQIITLMDRLLRNESLDLRLTPYHVLATRVDQGFSQFIPSQSLAAILAENNNSILAYLRKTSPDLDGPYGVSTDVMETYVKSCAGYCVITYLLGVGDRHLDNLLLTPHGHLFHVDFGYILGRDPKPFPPPMKLCKEMVEAMGGMESLMYQRFKSHCFVAFSILRKSSNLILNLFSLMIHSNIPDVAVAPDQVVALVQDKFRLDLSEEEAMRYFQTLISDSVKALFPQVIETIHKWAQYWRN
;
A
#
# COMPACT_ATOMS: atom_id res chain seq x y z
N PRO A 1 4.36 31.35 20.30
CA PRO A 1 3.19 31.86 20.99
C PRO A 1 1.99 31.31 20.28
N ASP A 2 1.42 30.35 20.93
CA ASP A 2 0.34 29.50 20.43
C ASP A 2 -0.97 30.27 20.67
N SER A 3 -1.36 31.09 19.70
CA SER A 3 -2.66 31.73 19.74
C SER A 3 -3.65 30.84 18.99
N GLU A 4 -4.30 29.95 19.72
CA GLU A 4 -5.46 29.22 19.23
C GLU A 4 -6.60 30.19 18.97
N LEU A 5 -7.08 30.25 17.74
CA LEU A 5 -8.25 31.06 17.37
C LEU A 5 -9.47 30.15 17.52
N VAL A 6 -10.21 30.32 18.62
CA VAL A 6 -11.44 29.58 18.87
C VAL A 6 -12.61 30.28 18.19
N GLN A 7 -13.55 29.56 17.63
CA GLN A 7 -14.77 30.07 17.00
C GLN A 7 -15.62 30.84 18.04
N GLY A 8 -16.28 31.90 17.62
CA GLY A 8 -17.20 32.63 18.47
C GLY A 8 -17.03 34.14 18.40
N LYS A 9 -17.50 34.84 19.44
CA LYS A 9 -17.45 36.30 19.52
C LYS A 9 -16.30 36.75 20.42
N TYR A 10 -15.46 37.61 19.89
CA TYR A 10 -14.33 38.21 20.61
C TYR A 10 -14.50 39.70 20.77
N ARG A 11 -14.00 40.19 21.90
CA ARG A 11 -13.92 41.62 22.16
C ARG A 11 -12.47 41.99 22.47
N MET A 12 -11.90 42.87 21.65
CA MET A 12 -10.53 43.36 21.80
C MET A 12 -10.51 44.82 22.20
N LEU A 13 -9.78 45.17 23.27
CA LEU A 13 -9.57 46.54 23.70
C LEU A 13 -8.49 47.18 22.80
N LEU A 14 -8.86 48.31 22.15
CA LEU A 14 -7.92 49.16 21.41
C LEU A 14 -7.21 50.10 22.33
N ARG A 15 -5.90 49.97 22.50
CA ARG A 15 -5.05 50.92 23.18
C ARG A 15 -4.09 51.59 22.19
N PRO A 16 -3.79 52.90 22.34
CA PRO A 16 -2.73 53.53 21.57
C PRO A 16 -1.41 52.83 21.87
N PHE A 17 -0.66 52.46 20.85
CA PHE A 17 0.65 51.82 21.00
C PHE A 17 1.65 52.85 21.54
N THR A 18 2.08 52.68 22.80
CA THR A 18 3.20 53.45 23.38
C THR A 18 4.42 52.53 23.49
N ALA A 19 5.59 53.01 23.06
CA ALA A 19 6.84 52.23 22.98
C ALA A 19 7.36 51.70 24.34
N LYS A 20 6.59 51.76 25.40
CA LYS A 20 6.89 51.28 26.75
C LYS A 20 6.08 50.05 27.19
N ASP A 21 5.15 49.59 26.38
CA ASP A 21 4.32 48.43 26.70
C ASP A 21 5.00 47.14 26.23
N GLN A 22 5.93 46.62 27.05
CA GLN A 22 6.27 45.20 27.00
C GLN A 22 5.06 44.43 27.53
N PRO A 23 4.69 43.29 26.93
CA PRO A 23 3.62 42.43 27.43
C PRO A 23 4.00 41.93 28.85
N THR A 24 3.42 42.53 29.86
CA THR A 24 3.49 41.99 31.23
C THR A 24 2.57 40.76 31.26
N THR A 25 3.17 39.62 31.35
CA THR A 25 2.55 38.32 31.64
C THR A 25 2.03 38.30 33.08
N GLU A 26 0.99 39.01 33.39
CA GLU A 26 0.13 38.85 34.57
C GLU A 26 -0.82 40.05 34.61
N GLY A 27 -1.72 40.08 33.64
CA GLY A 27 -2.80 41.04 33.63
C GLY A 27 -3.98 40.48 34.39
N SER A 28 -4.52 41.26 35.29
CA SER A 28 -5.83 41.01 35.87
C SER A 28 -6.84 40.72 34.75
N VAL A 29 -7.25 39.48 34.61
CA VAL A 29 -8.40 39.10 33.78
C VAL A 29 -9.57 39.90 34.28
N LEU A 30 -10.00 40.88 33.52
CA LEU A 30 -11.12 41.76 33.89
C LEU A 30 -12.34 40.86 34.14
N LYS A 31 -13.13 41.22 35.18
CA LYS A 31 -14.31 40.43 35.57
C LYS A 31 -15.26 40.19 34.41
N TYR A 32 -15.19 41.03 33.40
CA TYR A 32 -15.93 40.99 32.16
C TYR A 32 -15.43 39.92 31.17
N ASP A 33 -14.15 39.68 31.10
CA ASP A 33 -13.59 38.64 30.21
C ASP A 33 -14.04 37.24 30.63
N ARG A 34 -14.22 37.03 31.95
CA ARG A 34 -14.77 35.77 32.47
C ARG A 34 -16.24 35.58 32.13
N ILE A 35 -17.05 36.67 32.11
CA ILE A 35 -18.45 36.62 31.71
C ILE A 35 -18.54 36.26 30.21
N PHE A 36 -17.69 36.86 29.37
CA PHE A 36 -17.64 36.58 27.94
C PHE A 36 -17.18 35.15 27.63
N GLU A 37 -16.21 34.65 28.37
CA GLU A 37 -15.76 33.27 28.28
C GLU A 37 -16.87 32.29 28.70
N THR A 38 -17.59 32.61 29.77
CA THR A 38 -18.71 31.77 30.22
C THR A 38 -19.86 31.78 29.22
N MET A 39 -20.16 32.95 28.62
CA MET A 39 -21.18 33.07 27.57
C MET A 39 -20.81 32.27 26.34
N ARG A 40 -19.53 32.30 25.95
CA ARG A 40 -19.06 31.49 24.84
C ARG A 40 -19.24 30.00 25.12
N LYS A 41 -18.84 29.54 26.31
CA LYS A 41 -19.04 28.13 26.72
C LYS A 41 -20.52 27.75 26.76
N TYR A 42 -21.40 28.70 27.09
CA TYR A 42 -22.85 28.47 27.04
C TYR A 42 -23.36 28.36 25.59
N ASP A 43 -22.94 29.30 24.72
CA ASP A 43 -23.29 29.27 23.29
C ASP A 43 -22.73 28.03 22.57
N ASP A 44 -21.59 27.51 23.02
CA ASP A 44 -20.93 26.30 22.48
C ASP A 44 -21.53 25.00 23.04
N GLY A 45 -22.41 25.10 24.05
CA GLY A 45 -23.06 23.93 24.66
C GLY A 45 -22.24 23.25 25.76
N ASP A 46 -21.10 23.84 26.16
CA ASP A 46 -20.24 23.33 27.26
C ASP A 46 -20.87 23.51 28.64
N VAL A 47 -21.82 24.43 28.75
CA VAL A 47 -22.60 24.67 29.96
C VAL A 47 -24.03 24.19 29.72
N ALA A 48 -24.55 23.38 30.63
CA ALA A 48 -25.88 22.81 30.50
C ALA A 48 -26.96 23.91 30.55
N HIS A 49 -27.91 23.84 29.61
CA HIS A 49 -29.05 24.74 29.58
C HIS A 49 -30.04 24.44 30.73
N ALA A 50 -30.47 25.50 31.42
CA ALA A 50 -31.48 25.44 32.46
C ALA A 50 -32.45 26.63 32.28
N ASP A 51 -33.55 26.41 31.54
CA ASP A 51 -34.45 27.46 31.01
C ASP A 51 -34.82 28.56 32.03
N TRP A 52 -35.10 28.19 33.25
CA TRP A 52 -35.47 29.16 34.30
C TRP A 52 -34.30 29.97 34.85
N LEU A 53 -33.09 29.40 34.85
CA LEU A 53 -31.87 30.03 35.33
C LEU A 53 -31.23 30.89 34.24
N ASP A 54 -31.26 30.40 33.02
CA ASP A 54 -30.62 31.03 31.85
C ASP A 54 -31.26 32.40 31.58
N ALA A 55 -32.58 32.50 31.63
CA ALA A 55 -33.28 33.78 31.46
C ALA A 55 -32.82 34.85 32.47
N MET A 56 -32.68 34.47 33.74
CA MET A 56 -32.22 35.39 34.80
C MET A 56 -30.74 35.76 34.65
N VAL A 57 -29.90 34.80 34.25
CA VAL A 57 -28.44 35.02 34.02
C VAL A 57 -28.23 35.94 32.84
N MET A 58 -28.94 35.72 31.72
CA MET A 58 -28.87 36.55 30.52
C MET A 58 -29.33 38.01 30.80
N GLU A 59 -30.43 38.21 31.53
CA GLU A 59 -30.86 39.54 31.95
C GLU A 59 -29.79 40.23 32.81
N ARG A 60 -29.16 39.48 33.74
CA ARG A 60 -28.10 40.05 34.59
C ARG A 60 -26.83 40.38 33.80
N ILE A 61 -26.49 39.60 32.81
CA ILE A 61 -25.35 39.87 31.93
C ILE A 61 -25.62 41.10 31.07
N ALA A 62 -26.83 41.24 30.50
CA ALA A 62 -27.24 42.41 29.75
C ALA A 62 -27.16 43.69 30.59
N ASP A 63 -27.58 43.66 31.87
CA ASP A 63 -27.44 44.74 32.79
C ASP A 63 -25.99 45.16 33.09
N ILE A 64 -25.10 44.17 33.23
CA ILE A 64 -23.66 44.41 33.43
C ILE A 64 -23.06 45.04 32.18
N GLU A 65 -23.39 44.50 30.99
CA GLU A 65 -22.95 45.09 29.73
C GLU A 65 -23.41 46.51 29.51
N ALA A 66 -24.68 46.82 29.82
CA ALA A 66 -25.21 48.16 29.66
C ALA A 66 -24.51 49.17 30.58
N LYS A 67 -24.22 48.78 31.84
CA LYS A 67 -23.49 49.63 32.79
C LYS A 67 -22.03 49.86 32.37
N GLU A 68 -21.35 48.82 31.89
CA GLU A 68 -19.97 48.98 31.42
C GLU A 68 -19.87 49.80 30.15
N ARG A 69 -20.83 49.68 29.23
CA ARG A 69 -20.89 50.51 28.01
C ARG A 69 -21.05 51.99 28.34
N GLN A 70 -21.82 52.30 29.40
CA GLN A 70 -21.98 53.68 29.85
C GLN A 70 -20.75 54.29 30.55
N GLN A 71 -19.92 53.42 31.14
CA GLN A 71 -18.72 53.82 31.89
C GLN A 71 -17.42 53.68 31.06
N ALA A 72 -17.46 53.07 29.91
CA ALA A 72 -16.27 52.81 29.12
C ALA A 72 -15.79 54.07 28.40
N SER A 73 -14.57 54.52 28.70
CA SER A 73 -13.82 55.51 27.92
C SER A 73 -13.00 54.93 26.78
N ASP A 74 -12.97 53.63 26.68
CA ASP A 74 -12.08 52.88 25.76
C ASP A 74 -12.82 52.39 24.52
N LEU A 75 -12.08 52.26 23.41
CA LEU A 75 -12.59 51.70 22.15
C LEU A 75 -12.37 50.19 22.12
N TYR A 76 -13.39 49.47 21.68
CA TYR A 76 -13.35 48.00 21.54
C TYR A 76 -13.65 47.59 20.11
N ILE A 77 -12.94 46.57 19.62
CA ILE A 77 -13.29 45.84 18.40
C ILE A 77 -14.05 44.58 18.81
N HIS A 78 -15.23 44.40 18.25
CA HIS A 78 -15.97 43.15 18.36
C HIS A 78 -15.73 42.32 17.08
N VAL A 79 -15.18 41.14 17.26
CA VAL A 79 -14.95 40.19 16.18
C VAL A 79 -15.89 39.02 16.40
N ALA A 80 -16.77 38.75 15.44
CA ALA A 80 -17.61 37.57 15.45
C ALA A 80 -17.11 36.62 14.37
N LEU A 81 -16.56 35.49 14.78
CA LEU A 81 -16.19 34.40 13.84
C LEU A 81 -17.41 33.49 13.65
N PRO A 82 -17.73 33.09 12.42
CA PRO A 82 -18.86 32.21 12.17
C PRO A 82 -18.66 30.87 12.88
N LYS A 83 -19.77 30.31 13.39
CA LYS A 83 -19.79 28.96 13.97
C LYS A 83 -19.91 27.95 12.83
N PHE A 84 -19.04 26.97 12.84
CA PHE A 84 -19.05 25.87 11.89
C PHE A 84 -19.39 24.57 12.63
N ASP A 85 -20.17 23.69 12.00
CA ASP A 85 -20.49 22.36 12.56
C ASP A 85 -19.36 21.32 12.35
N PHE A 86 -18.18 21.79 11.98
CA PHE A 86 -16.99 20.97 11.76
C PHE A 86 -15.77 21.62 12.40
N ALA A 87 -14.82 20.79 12.80
CA ALA A 87 -13.57 21.25 13.38
C ALA A 87 -12.73 22.05 12.34
N VAL A 88 -12.23 23.22 12.75
CA VAL A 88 -11.37 24.07 11.92
C VAL A 88 -9.91 23.82 12.37
N VAL A 89 -9.07 23.26 11.50
CA VAL A 89 -7.68 22.92 11.80
C VAL A 89 -6.73 23.94 11.17
N PHE A 90 -5.82 24.51 11.97
CA PHE A 90 -4.68 25.27 11.46
C PHE A 90 -3.58 24.29 11.03
N GLY A 91 -3.38 24.12 9.72
CA GLY A 91 -2.19 23.46 9.19
C GLY A 91 -1.15 24.49 8.79
N GLU A 92 0.08 24.37 9.23
CA GLU A 92 1.18 25.09 8.60
C GLU A 92 1.31 24.58 7.16
N THR A 93 0.79 25.35 6.21
CA THR A 93 1.20 25.18 4.82
C THR A 93 2.66 25.56 4.74
N LYS A 94 3.54 24.59 4.50
CA LYS A 94 4.90 24.88 4.05
C LYS A 94 4.79 25.63 2.73
N LEU A 95 4.93 26.93 2.80
CA LEU A 95 5.02 27.84 1.66
C LEU A 95 6.40 27.70 1.01
N ASP A 96 6.70 26.54 0.44
CA ASP A 96 7.95 26.32 -0.29
C ASP A 96 7.82 26.60 -1.80
N ASP A 97 6.66 27.07 -2.28
CA ASP A 97 6.50 27.41 -3.70
C ASP A 97 5.56 28.61 -3.91
N PRO A 98 6.11 29.82 -4.16
CA PRO A 98 5.29 31.03 -4.38
C PRO A 98 4.61 31.08 -5.77
N LEU A 99 4.73 30.06 -6.61
CA LEU A 99 4.35 30.13 -8.03
C LEU A 99 3.06 29.38 -8.42
N VAL A 100 2.34 28.76 -7.51
CA VAL A 100 1.06 28.11 -7.83
C VAL A 100 -0.09 28.69 -7.02
N VAL A 101 -0.36 29.97 -7.21
CA VAL A 101 -1.67 30.53 -6.88
C VAL A 101 -2.58 30.31 -8.06
N GLN A 102 -3.27 29.18 -8.11
CA GLN A 102 -4.42 29.03 -8.99
C GLN A 102 -5.64 29.71 -8.33
N PRO A 103 -6.27 30.72 -8.97
CA PRO A 103 -7.32 31.52 -8.35
C PRO A 103 -8.71 30.90 -8.39
N SER A 104 -8.89 29.59 -8.51
CA SER A 104 -10.21 29.01 -8.78
C SER A 104 -10.65 27.83 -7.91
N SER A 105 -10.00 27.54 -6.81
CA SER A 105 -10.51 26.55 -5.85
C SER A 105 -10.66 27.18 -4.48
N PRO A 106 -11.84 27.10 -3.84
CA PRO A 106 -11.94 27.47 -2.44
C PRO A 106 -11.02 26.54 -1.65
N LYS A 107 -9.91 27.09 -1.17
CA LYS A 107 -9.05 26.37 -0.24
C LYS A 107 -9.81 26.26 1.06
N PHE A 108 -10.36 25.10 1.35
CA PHE A 108 -10.83 24.76 2.67
C PHE A 108 -9.61 24.64 3.57
N CYS A 109 -9.41 25.61 4.47
CA CYS A 109 -8.46 25.44 5.56
C CYS A 109 -9.14 24.58 6.61
N LEU A 110 -8.67 23.34 6.78
CA LEU A 110 -9.06 22.50 7.90
C LEU A 110 -8.39 23.07 9.15
N VAL A 111 -9.17 23.61 10.06
CA VAL A 111 -8.69 24.02 11.39
C VAL A 111 -8.97 22.88 12.35
N PHE A 112 -7.91 22.35 12.93
CA PHE A 112 -8.00 21.30 13.92
C PHE A 112 -8.35 21.90 15.29
N ASP A 113 -9.45 21.45 15.87
CA ASP A 113 -9.79 21.78 17.25
C ASP A 113 -9.18 20.71 18.19
N PRO A 114 -8.14 21.06 18.97
CA PRO A 114 -7.53 20.09 19.88
C PRO A 114 -8.48 19.62 20.99
N GLU A 115 -9.58 20.34 21.25
CA GLU A 115 -10.58 19.91 22.24
C GLU A 115 -11.48 18.77 21.72
N THR A 116 -11.68 18.64 20.41
CA THR A 116 -12.41 17.50 19.82
C THR A 116 -11.67 16.16 19.98
N TYR A 117 -10.35 16.20 20.24
CA TYR A 117 -9.53 15.02 20.51
C TYR A 117 -9.38 14.69 21.99
N ARG A 118 -9.86 15.53 22.87
CA ARG A 118 -9.92 15.20 24.30
C ARG A 118 -11.13 14.31 24.52
N ASP A 119 -10.88 13.12 25.08
CA ASP A 119 -11.96 12.22 25.52
C ASP A 119 -12.93 13.00 26.41
N ASN A 120 -14.12 13.23 25.91
CA ASN A 120 -15.17 13.84 26.70
C ASN A 120 -15.57 12.88 27.82
N PRO A 121 -15.33 13.20 29.11
CA PRO A 121 -15.65 12.29 30.20
C PRO A 121 -17.12 11.91 30.27
N ALA A 122 -18.02 12.79 29.79
CA ALA A 122 -19.44 12.51 29.71
C ALA A 122 -19.80 11.52 28.63
N GLU A 123 -19.19 11.64 27.45
CA GLU A 123 -19.34 10.68 26.35
C GLU A 123 -18.75 9.32 26.70
N SER A 124 -17.56 9.32 27.31
CA SER A 124 -16.93 8.10 27.79
C SER A 124 -17.80 7.42 28.85
N LYS A 125 -18.38 8.18 29.76
CA LYS A 125 -19.32 7.66 30.75
C LYS A 125 -20.63 7.19 30.12
N HIS A 126 -21.18 7.93 29.15
CA HIS A 126 -22.37 7.53 28.42
C HIS A 126 -22.13 6.27 27.60
N ARG A 127 -20.99 6.18 26.92
CA ARG A 127 -20.55 4.97 26.19
C ARG A 127 -20.42 3.78 27.14
N ARG A 128 -19.80 3.96 28.31
CA ARG A 128 -19.71 2.92 29.34
C ARG A 128 -21.08 2.51 29.86
N LEU A 129 -22.02 3.43 30.01
CA LEU A 129 -23.39 3.12 30.44
C LEU A 129 -24.18 2.40 29.33
N LEU A 130 -24.04 2.80 28.07
CA LEU A 130 -24.67 2.13 26.93
C LEU A 130 -24.11 0.72 26.69
N ARG A 131 -22.79 0.57 26.81
CA ARG A 131 -22.08 -0.70 26.69
C ARG A 131 -22.02 -1.46 28.00
N GLY A 132 -22.35 -0.76 29.09
CA GLY A 132 -22.07 -1.15 30.44
C GLY A 132 -22.62 -2.48 30.85
N TYR A 133 -21.74 -3.23 31.51
CA TYR A 133 -22.00 -4.37 32.41
C TYR A 133 -22.97 -5.46 31.90
N ARG A 134 -23.18 -5.53 30.60
CA ARG A 134 -23.99 -6.60 29.98
C ARG A 134 -23.13 -7.84 29.72
N SER A 135 -22.52 -8.39 30.75
CA SER A 135 -21.85 -9.70 30.71
C SER A 135 -22.71 -10.81 31.31
N GLY A 136 -23.99 -10.54 31.56
CA GLY A 136 -24.93 -11.47 32.10
C GLY A 136 -25.33 -12.59 31.10
N THR A 137 -25.98 -13.64 31.62
CA THR A 137 -26.50 -14.74 30.80
C THR A 137 -27.44 -14.28 29.70
N LEU A 138 -28.22 -13.23 29.94
CA LEU A 138 -29.15 -12.62 28.98
C LEU A 138 -28.46 -12.03 27.73
N ASP A 139 -27.22 -11.50 27.85
CA ASP A 139 -26.51 -10.95 26.73
C ASP A 139 -25.95 -12.04 25.80
N ARG A 140 -25.58 -13.18 26.35
CA ARG A 140 -25.08 -14.32 25.56
C ARG A 140 -26.17 -14.96 24.67
N GLU A 141 -27.42 -14.84 25.05
CA GLU A 141 -28.57 -15.36 24.32
C GLU A 141 -29.24 -14.32 23.41
N LEU A 142 -28.74 -13.07 23.44
CA LEU A 142 -29.32 -11.99 22.66
C LEU A 142 -29.15 -12.22 21.15
N LYS A 143 -30.28 -12.30 20.44
CA LYS A 143 -30.34 -12.46 18.98
C LYS A 143 -30.84 -11.18 18.33
N PRO A 144 -30.25 -10.75 17.19
CA PRO A 144 -30.73 -9.59 16.46
C PRO A 144 -32.10 -9.89 15.80
N ASN A 145 -32.97 -8.88 15.77
CA ASN A 145 -34.15 -8.91 14.91
C ASN A 145 -33.78 -8.77 13.43
N ALA A 146 -34.73 -8.86 12.50
CA ALA A 146 -34.47 -8.81 11.06
C ALA A 146 -33.75 -7.52 10.65
N ALA A 147 -34.24 -6.37 11.09
CA ALA A 147 -33.65 -5.07 10.73
C ALA A 147 -32.17 -4.90 11.22
N ILE A 148 -31.92 -5.30 12.48
CA ILE A 148 -30.56 -5.28 13.06
C ILE A 148 -29.66 -6.30 12.36
N ARG A 149 -30.18 -7.46 12.00
CA ARG A 149 -29.40 -8.45 11.24
C ARG A 149 -28.98 -7.94 9.88
N ASP A 150 -29.86 -7.22 9.18
CA ASP A 150 -29.55 -6.61 7.89
C ASP A 150 -28.50 -5.49 8.05
N GLN A 151 -28.62 -4.69 9.11
CA GLN A 151 -27.59 -3.70 9.47
C GLN A 151 -26.23 -4.37 9.78
N LEU A 152 -26.21 -5.43 10.58
CA LEU A 152 -24.98 -6.18 10.86
C LEU A 152 -24.38 -6.76 9.58
N ASN A 153 -25.19 -7.34 8.70
CA ASN A 153 -24.74 -7.87 7.42
C ASN A 153 -24.14 -6.78 6.52
N THR A 154 -24.67 -5.58 6.58
CA THR A 154 -24.10 -4.41 5.87
C THR A 154 -22.73 -4.05 6.43
N ILE A 155 -22.60 -3.95 7.75
CA ILE A 155 -21.31 -3.65 8.43
C ILE A 155 -20.25 -4.72 8.11
N LEU A 156 -20.65 -6.00 8.10
CA LEU A 156 -19.72 -7.10 7.79
C LEU A 156 -19.20 -7.09 6.34
N ARG A 157 -19.93 -6.44 5.43
CA ARG A 157 -19.49 -6.26 4.03
C ARG A 157 -18.59 -5.07 3.82
N TYR A 158 -18.39 -4.21 4.82
CA TYR A 158 -17.51 -3.07 4.69
C TYR A 158 -16.08 -3.51 4.38
N PRO A 159 -15.42 -2.85 3.45
CA PRO A 159 -14.02 -3.13 3.13
C PRO A 159 -13.11 -2.85 4.34
N PRO A 160 -11.87 -3.38 4.35
CA PRO A 160 -10.95 -3.28 5.49
C PRO A 160 -10.65 -1.84 5.93
N GLY A 161 -10.53 -0.90 5.00
CA GLY A 161 -10.23 0.51 5.28
C GLY A 161 -11.39 1.32 5.83
N GLN A 162 -12.62 0.81 5.81
CA GLN A 162 -13.79 1.57 6.24
C GLN A 162 -13.89 1.62 7.75
N GLU A 163 -13.97 2.84 8.28
CA GLU A 163 -14.22 3.09 9.70
C GLU A 163 -15.69 2.85 10.05
N LEU A 164 -15.91 2.41 11.28
CA LEU A 164 -17.25 2.22 11.83
C LEU A 164 -17.69 3.49 12.57
N THR A 165 -18.91 3.93 12.33
CA THR A 165 -19.54 4.98 13.15
C THR A 165 -19.75 4.48 14.59
N ASP A 166 -19.91 5.39 15.55
CA ASP A 166 -20.11 5.00 16.95
C ASP A 166 -21.38 4.19 17.17
N ASN A 167 -22.43 4.47 16.41
CA ASN A 167 -23.65 3.67 16.45
C ASN A 167 -23.39 2.22 15.94
N GLU A 168 -22.64 2.06 14.88
CA GLU A 168 -22.26 0.74 14.34
C GLU A 168 -21.37 -0.02 15.32
N LYS A 169 -20.36 0.68 15.93
CA LYS A 169 -19.53 0.10 16.98
C LYS A 169 -20.39 -0.42 18.15
N ASN A 170 -21.39 0.35 18.56
CA ASN A 170 -22.29 -0.05 19.65
C ASN A 170 -23.18 -1.24 19.27
N VAL A 171 -23.66 -1.31 18.02
CA VAL A 171 -24.45 -2.44 17.52
C VAL A 171 -23.59 -3.70 17.46
N VAL A 172 -22.38 -3.63 16.92
CA VAL A 172 -21.44 -4.76 16.86
C VAL A 172 -21.09 -5.25 18.27
N TRP A 173 -20.77 -4.33 19.20
CA TRP A 173 -20.50 -4.68 20.59
C TRP A 173 -21.68 -5.34 21.28
N LYS A 174 -22.89 -4.83 21.07
CA LYS A 174 -24.12 -5.37 21.67
C LYS A 174 -24.36 -6.83 21.27
N PHE A 175 -24.09 -7.18 20.00
CA PHE A 175 -24.33 -8.51 19.46
C PHE A 175 -23.06 -9.37 19.34
N ARG A 176 -21.98 -9.02 20.06
CA ARG A 176 -20.68 -9.71 19.99
C ARG A 176 -20.74 -11.22 20.21
N PHE A 177 -21.60 -11.70 21.12
CA PHE A 177 -21.75 -13.12 21.37
C PHE A 177 -22.45 -13.84 20.21
N TYR A 178 -23.44 -13.22 19.60
CA TYR A 178 -24.09 -13.73 18.39
C TYR A 178 -23.09 -13.75 17.22
N LEU A 179 -22.30 -12.69 17.06
CA LEU A 179 -21.32 -12.54 15.99
C LEU A 179 -20.10 -13.47 16.16
N SER A 180 -19.82 -13.95 17.37
CA SER A 180 -18.65 -14.82 17.61
C SER A 180 -18.68 -16.14 16.84
N SER A 181 -19.85 -16.57 16.35
CA SER A 181 -19.99 -17.72 15.46
C SER A 181 -19.67 -17.40 13.98
N ASN A 182 -19.49 -16.13 13.63
CA ASN A 182 -19.17 -15.68 12.28
C ASN A 182 -17.71 -15.21 12.22
N ASN A 183 -16.88 -15.91 11.46
CA ASN A 183 -15.46 -15.60 11.30
C ASN A 183 -15.22 -14.19 10.75
N ARG A 184 -15.99 -13.75 9.74
CA ARG A 184 -15.85 -12.42 9.12
C ARG A 184 -16.17 -11.25 10.06
N ALA A 185 -16.77 -11.51 11.21
CA ALA A 185 -17.15 -10.46 12.14
C ALA A 185 -16.03 -10.06 13.10
N LEU A 186 -14.95 -10.84 13.23
CA LEU A 186 -13.90 -10.58 14.20
C LEU A 186 -13.18 -9.27 13.98
N THR A 187 -12.79 -8.96 12.75
CA THR A 187 -12.07 -7.70 12.43
C THR A 187 -12.94 -6.48 12.77
N LYS A 188 -14.25 -6.55 12.48
CA LYS A 188 -15.20 -5.49 12.83
C LYS A 188 -15.42 -5.39 14.34
N PHE A 189 -15.49 -6.53 15.04
CA PHE A 189 -15.56 -6.57 16.49
C PHE A 189 -14.33 -5.93 17.13
N VAL A 190 -13.12 -6.26 16.69
CA VAL A 190 -11.88 -5.70 17.22
C VAL A 190 -11.81 -4.18 17.01
N LYS A 191 -12.32 -3.66 15.88
CA LYS A 191 -12.44 -2.22 15.59
C LYS A 191 -13.43 -1.49 16.50
N CYS A 192 -14.42 -2.20 17.07
CA CYS A 192 -15.39 -1.55 17.94
C CYS A 192 -14.99 -1.51 19.42
N VAL A 193 -13.91 -2.19 19.82
CA VAL A 193 -13.43 -2.28 21.21
C VAL A 193 -12.74 -0.99 21.62
N ASP A 194 -13.10 -0.45 22.78
CA ASP A 194 -12.31 0.58 23.44
C ASP A 194 -11.17 -0.08 24.23
N TRP A 195 -9.99 -0.10 23.62
CA TRP A 195 -8.80 -0.75 24.20
C TRP A 195 -8.24 0.01 25.41
N ASN A 196 -8.67 1.26 25.65
CA ASN A 196 -8.32 2.03 26.84
C ASN A 196 -9.20 1.66 28.04
N ASP A 197 -10.37 1.05 27.81
CA ASP A 197 -11.21 0.50 28.87
C ASP A 197 -10.74 -0.91 29.23
N ALA A 198 -10.15 -1.07 30.42
CA ALA A 198 -9.62 -2.34 30.89
C ALA A 198 -10.65 -3.48 30.95
N ILE A 199 -11.94 -3.16 31.13
CA ILE A 199 -13.02 -4.14 31.21
C ILE A 199 -13.37 -4.62 29.81
N GLU A 200 -13.57 -3.71 28.85
CA GLU A 200 -13.82 -4.05 27.46
C GLU A 200 -12.63 -4.82 26.87
N ALA A 201 -11.40 -4.33 27.06
CA ALA A 201 -10.18 -4.98 26.59
C ALA A 201 -10.03 -6.40 27.12
N LYS A 202 -10.26 -6.62 28.43
CA LYS A 202 -10.21 -7.95 29.05
C LYS A 202 -11.28 -8.88 28.48
N GLN A 203 -12.50 -8.39 28.27
CA GLN A 203 -13.57 -9.18 27.69
C GLN A 203 -13.28 -9.52 26.23
N ALA A 204 -12.83 -8.53 25.44
CA ALA A 204 -12.48 -8.72 24.04
C ALA A 204 -11.37 -9.76 23.88
N THR A 205 -10.29 -9.63 24.66
CA THR A 205 -9.19 -10.62 24.66
C THR A 205 -9.68 -12.02 24.99
N GLY A 206 -10.58 -12.17 26.00
CA GLY A 206 -11.15 -13.46 26.35
C GLY A 206 -12.11 -14.02 25.30
N MET A 207 -12.59 -13.21 24.36
CA MET A 207 -13.43 -13.65 23.24
C MET A 207 -12.61 -14.07 22.02
N LEU A 208 -11.40 -13.55 21.81
CA LEU A 208 -10.56 -13.90 20.64
C LEU A 208 -10.39 -15.43 20.51
N THR A 209 -10.07 -16.10 21.61
CA THR A 209 -9.86 -17.56 21.62
C THR A 209 -11.14 -18.39 21.45
N LYS A 210 -12.31 -17.76 21.65
CA LYS A 210 -13.63 -18.41 21.53
C LYS A 210 -14.35 -18.07 20.23
N TRP A 211 -13.79 -17.15 19.47
CA TRP A 211 -14.36 -16.73 18.18
C TRP A 211 -14.19 -17.82 17.14
N ALA A 212 -15.11 -17.86 16.16
CA ALA A 212 -14.95 -18.73 14.99
C ALA A 212 -13.62 -18.40 14.28
N GLU A 213 -12.94 -19.43 13.84
CA GLU A 213 -11.62 -19.31 13.21
C GLU A 213 -11.66 -18.39 11.97
N ILE A 214 -10.80 -17.39 11.94
CA ILE A 214 -10.74 -16.43 10.85
C ILE A 214 -9.86 -16.91 9.69
N SER A 215 -10.06 -16.31 8.53
CA SER A 215 -9.24 -16.53 7.35
C SER A 215 -7.87 -15.82 7.47
N ILE A 216 -6.95 -16.15 6.56
CA ILE A 216 -5.63 -15.52 6.52
C ILE A 216 -5.74 -14.04 6.15
N ASP A 217 -6.65 -13.68 5.25
CA ASP A 217 -6.91 -12.28 4.88
C ASP A 217 -7.35 -11.44 6.08
N ASP A 218 -8.23 -11.97 6.95
CA ASP A 218 -8.62 -11.30 8.19
C ASP A 218 -7.45 -11.22 9.19
N ALA A 219 -6.60 -12.25 9.26
CA ALA A 219 -5.41 -12.23 10.10
C ALA A 219 -4.41 -11.15 9.63
N LEU A 220 -4.24 -10.96 8.32
CA LEU A 220 -3.42 -9.88 7.75
C LEU A 220 -4.00 -8.50 8.09
N GLU A 221 -5.33 -8.31 8.06
CA GLU A 221 -5.98 -7.07 8.50
C GLU A 221 -5.58 -6.71 9.95
N LEU A 222 -5.60 -7.69 10.85
CA LEU A 222 -5.26 -7.52 12.27
C LEU A 222 -3.78 -7.20 12.53
N LEU A 223 -2.90 -7.34 11.53
CA LEU A 223 -1.49 -6.96 11.62
C LEU A 223 -1.20 -5.54 11.10
N SER A 224 -2.20 -4.84 10.57
CA SER A 224 -2.02 -3.47 10.09
C SER A 224 -1.73 -2.48 11.24
N ALA A 225 -1.32 -1.27 10.87
CA ALA A 225 -1.00 -0.19 11.82
C ALA A 225 -2.17 0.18 12.74
N ASN A 226 -3.42 -0.05 12.30
CA ASN A 226 -4.63 0.28 13.05
C ASN A 226 -4.86 -0.61 14.30
N PHE A 227 -4.18 -1.74 14.38
CA PHE A 227 -4.32 -2.67 15.50
C PHE A 227 -3.06 -2.70 16.35
N THR A 228 -3.05 -1.87 17.41
CA THR A 228 -1.90 -1.70 18.31
C THR A 228 -1.91 -2.72 19.46
N ASN A 229 -3.05 -3.33 19.76
CA ASN A 229 -3.16 -4.25 20.90
C ASN A 229 -2.38 -5.55 20.66
N HIS A 230 -1.47 -5.86 21.59
CA HIS A 230 -0.58 -7.03 21.53
C HIS A 230 -1.37 -8.37 21.43
N SER A 231 -2.45 -8.53 22.20
CA SER A 231 -3.24 -9.77 22.19
C SER A 231 -3.93 -10.01 20.84
N VAL A 232 -4.38 -8.93 20.17
CA VAL A 232 -4.97 -9.01 18.83
C VAL A 232 -3.92 -9.43 17.81
N ARG A 233 -2.74 -8.81 17.83
CA ARG A 233 -1.64 -9.15 16.92
C ARG A 233 -1.15 -10.58 17.16
N GLY A 234 -1.00 -10.99 18.42
CA GLY A 234 -0.64 -12.37 18.78
C GLY A 234 -1.66 -13.40 18.31
N TYR A 235 -2.95 -13.07 18.39
CA TYR A 235 -4.01 -13.92 17.81
C TYR A 235 -3.87 -14.02 16.28
N ALA A 236 -3.62 -12.91 15.59
CA ALA A 236 -3.39 -12.91 14.14
C ALA A 236 -2.19 -13.80 13.76
N VAL A 237 -1.07 -13.70 14.48
CA VAL A 237 0.11 -14.57 14.28
C VAL A 237 -0.25 -16.04 14.49
N SER A 238 -1.07 -16.36 15.51
CA SER A 238 -1.52 -17.74 15.75
C SER A 238 -2.35 -18.32 14.58
N GLN A 239 -3.10 -17.48 13.88
CA GLN A 239 -3.82 -17.89 12.68
C GLN A 239 -2.88 -18.07 11.48
N LEU A 240 -1.89 -17.16 11.29
CA LEU A 240 -0.89 -17.28 10.24
C LEU A 240 -0.01 -18.54 10.38
N ARG A 241 0.18 -19.06 11.60
CA ARG A 241 0.90 -20.32 11.82
C ARG A 241 0.27 -21.52 11.11
N LYS A 242 -1.02 -21.43 10.76
CA LYS A 242 -1.76 -22.48 10.04
C LYS A 242 -1.55 -22.43 8.52
N ALA A 243 -1.05 -21.30 8.00
CA ALA A 243 -0.75 -21.15 6.58
C ALA A 243 0.41 -22.04 6.15
N LYS A 244 0.36 -22.51 4.91
CA LYS A 244 1.46 -23.23 4.28
C LYS A 244 2.59 -22.28 3.90
N ASP A 245 3.81 -22.77 3.81
CA ASP A 245 4.97 -21.96 3.44
C ASP A 245 4.83 -21.32 2.05
N ASP A 246 4.30 -22.06 1.07
CA ASP A 246 4.04 -21.54 -0.29
C ASP A 246 3.07 -20.36 -0.29
N GLU A 247 2.14 -20.35 0.65
CA GLU A 247 1.17 -19.27 0.82
C GLU A 247 1.82 -18.09 1.56
N LEU A 248 2.61 -18.37 2.61
CA LEU A 248 3.33 -17.33 3.35
C LEU A 248 4.32 -16.57 2.47
N VAL A 249 4.98 -17.23 1.53
CA VAL A 249 5.88 -16.56 0.58
C VAL A 249 5.15 -15.51 -0.25
N LEU A 250 3.87 -15.72 -0.60
CA LEU A 250 3.05 -14.74 -1.33
C LEU A 250 2.75 -13.47 -0.52
N TYR A 251 2.81 -13.53 0.82
CA TYR A 251 2.53 -12.41 1.70
C TYR A 251 3.78 -11.89 2.43
N LEU A 252 4.93 -12.54 2.22
CA LEU A 252 6.13 -12.33 3.04
C LEU A 252 6.63 -10.88 3.01
N LEU A 253 6.56 -10.21 1.85
CA LEU A 253 6.97 -8.82 1.71
C LEU A 253 6.15 -7.92 2.65
N GLN A 254 4.83 -8.11 2.70
CA GLN A 254 3.92 -7.36 3.55
C GLN A 254 4.07 -7.74 5.03
N LEU A 255 4.30 -9.02 5.31
CA LEU A 255 4.55 -9.48 6.68
C LEU A 255 5.84 -8.89 7.24
N VAL A 256 6.90 -8.80 6.43
CA VAL A 256 8.15 -8.10 6.83
C VAL A 256 7.85 -6.63 7.12
N GLN A 257 7.08 -5.95 6.28
CA GLN A 257 6.66 -4.56 6.55
C GLN A 257 5.86 -4.43 7.85
N ALA A 258 5.04 -5.42 8.21
CA ALA A 258 4.23 -5.39 9.43
C ALA A 258 5.05 -5.55 10.74
N ILE A 259 6.30 -6.03 10.67
CA ILE A 259 7.19 -6.14 11.84
C ILE A 259 7.40 -4.77 12.50
N LYS A 260 7.56 -3.70 11.71
CA LYS A 260 7.80 -2.35 12.26
C LYS A 260 6.66 -1.83 13.12
N PHE A 261 5.42 -2.28 12.90
CA PHE A 261 4.28 -1.85 13.72
C PHE A 261 4.37 -2.40 15.14
N GLU A 262 4.94 -3.60 15.35
CA GLU A 262 5.22 -4.10 16.70
C GLU A 262 6.23 -3.22 17.43
N TYR A 263 7.30 -2.83 16.73
CA TYR A 263 8.33 -1.96 17.26
C TYR A 263 7.81 -0.55 17.56
N LEU A 264 7.11 0.09 16.61
CA LEU A 264 6.56 1.42 16.78
C LEU A 264 5.54 1.50 17.93
N ASN A 265 4.70 0.48 18.08
CA ASN A 265 3.74 0.40 19.17
C ASN A 265 4.44 0.24 20.54
N ALA A 266 5.52 -0.55 20.62
CA ALA A 266 6.30 -0.70 21.84
C ALA A 266 6.98 0.62 22.25
N VAL A 267 7.46 1.40 21.29
CA VAL A 267 8.10 2.71 21.53
C VAL A 267 7.08 3.76 21.96
N SER A 268 5.93 3.84 21.27
CA SER A 268 4.87 4.82 21.59
C SER A 268 4.28 4.63 22.98
N SER A 269 4.20 3.39 23.47
CA SER A 269 3.70 3.08 24.81
C SER A 269 4.61 3.59 25.94
N GLN A 270 5.87 3.93 25.65
CA GLN A 270 6.84 4.46 26.62
C GLN A 270 6.89 6.00 26.70
N GLY A 271 6.04 6.72 25.94
CA GLY A 271 5.91 8.18 26.04
C GLY A 271 7.12 9.01 25.57
N VAL A 272 8.00 8.43 24.74
CA VAL A 272 9.21 9.10 24.24
C VAL A 272 9.04 9.49 22.77
N GLU A 273 8.65 10.70 22.51
CA GLU A 273 8.45 11.24 21.14
C GLU A 273 9.76 11.62 20.41
N THR A 274 10.90 11.72 21.08
CA THR A 274 12.15 12.21 20.48
C THR A 274 13.34 11.35 20.83
N ALA A 275 13.85 10.62 19.86
CA ALA A 275 15.01 9.71 19.91
C ALA A 275 14.75 8.39 20.62
N VAL A 276 14.52 7.36 19.80
CA VAL A 276 14.45 5.96 20.25
C VAL A 276 15.74 5.62 21.01
N SER A 277 15.63 5.40 22.31
CA SER A 277 16.79 5.03 23.14
C SER A 277 17.28 3.63 22.77
N ALA A 278 18.59 3.39 22.89
CA ALA A 278 19.15 2.05 22.67
C ALA A 278 18.49 1.00 23.58
N THR A 279 18.05 1.41 24.78
CA THR A 279 17.34 0.56 25.74
C THR A 279 15.97 0.12 25.23
N ALA A 280 15.19 1.00 24.57
CA ALA A 280 13.89 0.64 23.99
C ALA A 280 14.01 -0.43 22.89
N ILE A 281 15.06 -0.35 22.08
CA ILE A 281 15.36 -1.35 21.05
C ILE A 281 15.74 -2.70 21.69
N GLU A 282 16.52 -2.67 22.77
CA GLU A 282 16.93 -3.89 23.48
C GLU A 282 15.75 -4.54 24.19
N ASP A 283 14.90 -3.76 24.85
CA ASP A 283 13.70 -4.26 25.52
C ASP A 283 12.70 -4.85 24.52
N TRP A 284 12.49 -4.19 23.38
CA TRP A 284 11.65 -4.73 22.31
C TRP A 284 12.24 -6.02 21.74
N SER A 285 13.54 -6.08 21.46
CA SER A 285 14.18 -7.29 20.92
C SER A 285 14.11 -8.45 21.89
N ARG A 286 14.23 -8.19 23.20
CA ARG A 286 14.07 -9.22 24.24
C ARG A 286 12.63 -9.71 24.33
N ALA A 287 11.65 -8.80 24.28
CA ALA A 287 10.24 -9.14 24.26
C ALA A 287 9.86 -9.92 22.99
N MET A 288 10.40 -9.54 21.85
CA MET A 288 10.20 -10.23 20.56
C MET A 288 10.64 -11.69 20.63
N LEU A 289 11.77 -11.98 21.28
CA LEU A 289 12.33 -13.34 21.42
C LEU A 289 11.58 -14.18 22.47
N ALA A 290 11.01 -13.53 23.48
CA ALA A 290 10.36 -14.23 24.59
C ALA A 290 8.91 -14.63 24.30
N HIS A 291 8.29 -14.10 23.23
CA HIS A 291 6.88 -14.29 22.94
C HIS A 291 6.63 -15.11 21.66
N GLU A 292 6.03 -16.29 21.81
CA GLU A 292 5.49 -17.09 20.69
C GLU A 292 4.47 -16.32 19.82
N SER A 293 3.95 -15.20 20.32
CA SER A 293 2.96 -14.34 19.67
C SER A 293 3.59 -13.21 18.82
N SER A 294 4.92 -13.09 18.76
CA SER A 294 5.60 -12.09 17.93
C SER A 294 5.59 -12.50 16.45
N LEU A 295 5.26 -11.56 15.58
CA LEU A 295 5.33 -11.75 14.13
C LEU A 295 6.78 -12.02 13.68
N ALA A 296 7.73 -11.26 14.19
CA ALA A 296 9.14 -11.43 13.84
C ALA A 296 9.66 -12.81 14.29
N GLY A 297 9.34 -13.24 15.50
CA GLY A 297 9.70 -14.59 16.02
C GLY A 297 9.07 -15.70 15.16
N PHE A 298 7.81 -15.57 14.79
CA PHE A 298 7.12 -16.50 13.90
C PHE A 298 7.79 -16.60 12.51
N LEU A 299 8.15 -15.46 11.91
CA LEU A 299 8.78 -15.45 10.60
C LEU A 299 10.21 -16.03 10.66
N ILE A 300 10.97 -15.77 11.72
CA ILE A 300 12.27 -16.40 11.95
C ILE A 300 12.11 -17.93 12.02
N GLU A 301 11.18 -18.42 12.84
CA GLU A 301 10.92 -19.86 12.99
C GLU A 301 10.63 -20.53 11.63
N ARG A 302 9.76 -19.93 10.81
CA ARG A 302 9.41 -20.47 9.49
C ARG A 302 10.56 -20.35 8.49
N ALA A 303 11.34 -19.26 8.56
CA ALA A 303 12.52 -19.04 7.72
C ALA A 303 13.65 -20.04 7.99
N LEU A 304 13.79 -20.52 9.23
CA LEU A 304 14.74 -21.57 9.59
C LEU A 304 14.34 -22.95 9.02
N GLN A 305 13.04 -23.20 8.86
CA GLN A 305 12.51 -24.47 8.38
C GLN A 305 12.41 -24.56 6.85
N ASN A 306 12.36 -23.41 6.15
CA ASN A 306 12.16 -23.37 4.70
C ASN A 306 13.21 -22.46 4.03
N LYS A 307 14.09 -23.04 3.23
CA LYS A 307 15.21 -22.34 2.56
C LYS A 307 14.73 -21.22 1.63
N THR A 308 13.62 -21.42 0.90
CA THR A 308 13.05 -20.40 0.00
C THR A 308 12.50 -19.23 0.77
N LEU A 309 11.71 -19.50 1.80
CA LEU A 309 11.17 -18.46 2.68
C LEU A 309 12.31 -17.74 3.40
N GLY A 310 13.30 -18.45 3.90
CA GLY A 310 14.50 -17.90 4.56
C GLY A 310 15.30 -16.96 3.63
N ASN A 311 15.47 -17.34 2.36
CA ASN A 311 16.16 -16.50 1.38
C ASN A 311 15.44 -15.17 1.15
N PHE A 312 14.13 -15.18 0.88
CA PHE A 312 13.38 -13.95 0.69
C PHE A 312 13.24 -13.15 1.96
N PHE A 313 13.06 -13.80 3.12
CA PHE A 313 13.03 -13.13 4.41
C PHE A 313 14.32 -12.37 4.68
N TYR A 314 15.49 -13.00 4.47
CA TYR A 314 16.80 -12.34 4.62
C TYR A 314 16.91 -11.09 3.74
N TRP A 315 16.63 -11.21 2.44
CA TRP A 315 16.80 -10.10 1.52
C TRP A 315 15.78 -8.97 1.73
N TYR A 316 14.54 -9.27 2.09
CA TYR A 316 13.54 -8.26 2.42
C TYR A 316 13.93 -7.49 3.69
N LEU A 317 14.43 -8.20 4.71
CA LEU A 317 14.96 -7.54 5.92
C LEU A 317 16.17 -6.64 5.61
N MET A 318 17.09 -7.10 4.75
CA MET A 318 18.28 -6.33 4.39
C MET A 318 17.92 -4.98 3.73
N VAL A 319 16.89 -4.95 2.90
CA VAL A 319 16.37 -3.71 2.30
C VAL A 319 15.82 -2.76 3.37
N GLU A 320 15.07 -3.28 4.34
CA GLU A 320 14.47 -2.48 5.40
C GLU A 320 15.50 -1.98 6.44
N CYS A 321 16.68 -2.59 6.53
CA CYS A 321 17.78 -2.10 7.37
C CYS A 321 18.30 -0.72 6.93
N ASP A 322 18.10 -0.32 5.69
CA ASP A 322 18.49 1.00 5.17
C ASP A 322 17.53 2.13 5.60
N ASP A 323 16.38 1.81 6.21
CA ASP A 323 15.43 2.82 6.70
C ASP A 323 15.95 3.57 7.93
N ARG A 324 15.86 4.91 7.90
CA ARG A 324 16.41 5.77 8.96
C ARG A 324 15.71 5.62 10.31
N LYS A 325 14.41 5.31 10.33
CA LYS A 325 13.59 5.24 11.55
C LYS A 325 13.57 3.83 12.14
N THR A 326 13.38 2.83 11.30
CA THR A 326 13.12 1.45 11.69
C THR A 326 14.28 0.49 11.38
N GLY A 327 15.29 0.92 10.63
CA GLY A 327 16.39 0.07 10.18
C GLY A 327 17.15 -0.63 11.32
N LYS A 328 17.35 0.05 12.47
CA LYS A 328 17.95 -0.57 13.63
C LYS A 328 17.13 -1.74 14.20
N ALA A 329 15.80 -1.63 14.17
CA ALA A 329 14.91 -2.71 14.59
C ALA A 329 15.02 -3.91 13.62
N TYR A 330 14.99 -3.66 12.32
CA TYR A 330 15.20 -4.69 11.31
C TYR A 330 16.58 -5.35 11.42
N GLY A 331 17.64 -4.57 11.70
CA GLY A 331 18.98 -5.09 11.96
C GLY A 331 19.02 -6.07 13.13
N LYS A 332 18.22 -5.85 14.19
CA LYS A 332 18.07 -6.80 15.31
C LYS A 332 17.37 -8.09 14.88
N VAL A 333 16.37 -8.00 14.02
CA VAL A 333 15.69 -9.19 13.47
C VAL A 333 16.67 -10.02 12.60
N VAL A 334 17.44 -9.35 11.72
CA VAL A 334 18.49 -10.02 10.91
C VAL A 334 19.51 -10.70 11.81
N PHE A 335 20.01 -9.98 12.81
CA PHE A 335 20.99 -10.52 13.75
C PHE A 335 20.46 -11.77 14.45
N GLN A 336 19.21 -11.73 14.93
CA GLN A 336 18.59 -12.86 15.57
C GLN A 336 18.40 -14.04 14.61
N PHE A 337 17.91 -13.79 13.40
CA PHE A 337 17.74 -14.84 12.39
C PHE A 337 19.08 -15.52 12.06
N VAL A 338 20.13 -14.72 11.83
CA VAL A 338 21.47 -15.24 11.52
C VAL A 338 22.07 -16.01 12.70
N ASN A 339 21.86 -15.54 13.93
CA ASN A 339 22.32 -16.27 15.13
C ASN A 339 21.59 -17.60 15.28
N SER A 340 20.27 -17.65 15.08
CA SER A 340 19.53 -18.91 15.15
C SER A 340 19.94 -19.91 14.06
N LEU A 341 20.40 -19.44 12.89
CA LEU A 341 21.05 -20.32 11.90
C LEU A 341 22.33 -20.96 12.42
N SER A 342 23.11 -20.26 13.26
CA SER A 342 24.37 -20.77 13.79
C SER A 342 24.22 -21.92 14.82
N GLU A 343 22.98 -22.23 15.22
CA GLU A 343 22.69 -23.29 16.19
C GLU A 343 22.67 -24.70 15.56
N SER A 344 22.75 -24.82 14.22
CA SER A 344 22.78 -26.10 13.52
C SER A 344 23.77 -26.10 12.35
N ASP A 345 24.31 -27.27 12.00
CA ASP A 345 25.24 -27.42 10.88
C ASP A 345 24.60 -26.99 9.55
N GLU A 346 23.33 -27.36 9.31
CA GLU A 346 22.57 -26.94 8.12
C GLU A 346 22.36 -25.42 8.09
N GLY A 347 22.14 -24.80 9.25
CA GLY A 347 22.00 -23.36 9.37
C GLY A 347 23.32 -22.62 9.09
N ILE A 348 24.46 -23.17 9.48
CA ILE A 348 25.80 -22.61 9.18
C ILE A 348 26.03 -22.62 7.66
N GLU A 349 25.59 -23.67 6.95
CA GLU A 349 25.63 -23.70 5.47
C GLU A 349 24.79 -22.59 4.85
N VAL A 350 23.57 -22.37 5.37
CA VAL A 350 22.68 -21.28 4.91
C VAL A 350 23.30 -19.92 5.21
N GLN A 351 23.89 -19.72 6.39
CA GLN A 351 24.59 -18.49 6.72
C GLN A 351 25.76 -18.21 5.77
N THR A 352 26.55 -19.24 5.47
CA THR A 352 27.66 -19.16 4.51
C THR A 352 27.12 -18.81 3.10
N MET A 353 26.00 -19.38 2.72
CA MET A 353 25.31 -19.05 1.45
C MET A 353 24.94 -17.58 1.42
N PHE A 354 24.33 -16.99 2.48
CA PHE A 354 23.99 -15.56 2.51
C PHE A 354 25.22 -14.66 2.43
N GLN A 355 26.33 -15.03 3.07
CA GLN A 355 27.59 -14.27 2.95
C GLN A 355 28.10 -14.27 1.51
N ARG A 356 28.05 -15.42 0.84
CA ARG A 356 28.45 -15.54 -0.57
C ARG A 356 27.52 -14.81 -1.53
N GLN A 357 26.20 -14.87 -1.29
CA GLN A 357 25.21 -14.08 -2.01
C GLN A 357 25.47 -12.57 -1.83
N GLY A 358 25.72 -12.11 -0.61
CA GLY A 358 26.06 -10.72 -0.30
C GLY A 358 27.32 -10.24 -1.01
N LYS A 359 28.34 -11.09 -1.10
CA LYS A 359 29.57 -10.81 -1.86
C LYS A 359 29.27 -10.69 -3.36
N LEU A 360 28.52 -11.61 -3.93
CA LEU A 360 28.12 -11.56 -5.36
C LEU A 360 27.38 -10.27 -5.68
N VAL A 361 26.39 -9.89 -4.84
CA VAL A 361 25.61 -8.65 -5.01
C VAL A 361 26.52 -7.44 -4.94
N SER A 362 27.44 -7.38 -3.98
CA SER A 362 28.40 -6.26 -3.82
C SER A 362 29.35 -6.15 -5.01
N ASP A 363 29.86 -7.27 -5.51
CA ASP A 363 30.72 -7.30 -6.70
C ASP A 363 29.98 -6.81 -7.95
N LEU A 364 28.74 -7.24 -8.16
CA LEU A 364 27.90 -6.78 -9.28
C LEU A 364 27.55 -5.29 -9.16
N ALA A 365 27.27 -4.79 -7.97
CA ALA A 365 27.00 -3.38 -7.74
C ALA A 365 28.24 -2.52 -8.06
N ARG A 366 29.43 -2.95 -7.64
CA ARG A 366 30.71 -2.30 -7.98
C ARG A 366 30.94 -2.28 -9.49
N ILE A 367 30.78 -3.41 -10.16
CA ILE A 367 30.95 -3.53 -11.63
C ILE A 367 29.96 -2.61 -12.35
N SER A 368 28.69 -2.58 -11.91
CA SER A 368 27.68 -1.69 -12.50
C SER A 368 28.07 -0.22 -12.36
N SER A 369 28.55 0.20 -11.19
CA SER A 369 29.03 1.56 -10.95
C SER A 369 30.24 1.90 -11.81
N GLU A 370 31.20 0.99 -11.95
CA GLU A 370 32.36 1.17 -12.83
C GLU A 370 31.94 1.34 -14.29
N VAL A 371 31.03 0.49 -14.80
CA VAL A 371 30.49 0.58 -16.17
C VAL A 371 29.76 1.91 -16.40
N GLN A 372 29.00 2.40 -15.42
CA GLN A 372 28.29 3.68 -15.51
C GLN A 372 29.26 4.86 -15.61
N THR A 373 30.35 4.84 -14.84
CA THR A 373 31.34 5.94 -14.76
C THR A 373 32.30 5.97 -15.92
N LEU A 374 32.50 4.89 -16.67
CA LEU A 374 33.33 4.86 -17.87
C LEU A 374 32.84 5.89 -18.91
N LYS A 375 33.72 6.79 -19.35
CA LYS A 375 33.44 7.78 -20.42
C LYS A 375 33.67 7.22 -21.81
N GLU A 376 33.15 6.04 -22.07
CA GLU A 376 33.38 5.27 -23.30
C GLU A 376 32.05 4.99 -24.03
N SER A 377 32.15 4.59 -25.31
CA SER A 377 31.00 4.12 -26.07
C SER A 377 30.38 2.86 -25.43
N ARG A 378 29.08 2.63 -25.64
CA ARG A 378 28.41 1.43 -25.13
C ARG A 378 29.13 0.14 -25.52
N GLN A 379 29.65 0.07 -26.74
CA GLN A 379 30.37 -1.11 -27.23
C GLN A 379 31.65 -1.37 -26.41
N ARG A 380 32.44 -0.35 -26.13
CA ARG A 380 33.64 -0.48 -25.29
C ARG A 380 33.30 -0.79 -23.84
N LYS A 381 32.19 -0.27 -23.32
CA LYS A 381 31.69 -0.65 -21.99
C LYS A 381 31.32 -2.14 -21.91
N VAL A 382 30.71 -2.68 -22.96
CA VAL A 382 30.41 -4.11 -23.05
C VAL A 382 31.69 -4.95 -23.16
N GLU A 383 32.65 -4.52 -23.94
CA GLU A 383 33.97 -5.18 -24.06
C GLU A 383 34.70 -5.18 -22.71
N TRP A 384 34.69 -4.03 -22.01
CA TRP A 384 35.26 -3.93 -20.68
C TRP A 384 34.56 -4.87 -19.69
N LEU A 385 33.23 -4.88 -19.67
CA LEU A 385 32.42 -5.76 -18.82
C LEU A 385 32.77 -7.23 -19.05
N ARG A 386 32.83 -7.67 -20.31
CA ARG A 386 33.18 -9.04 -20.69
C ARG A 386 34.59 -9.41 -20.26
N SER A 387 35.54 -8.52 -20.50
CA SER A 387 36.94 -8.72 -20.09
C SER A 387 37.06 -8.82 -18.55
N HIS A 388 36.34 -7.95 -17.83
CA HIS A 388 36.33 -7.96 -16.37
C HIS A 388 35.70 -9.25 -15.80
N LEU A 389 34.58 -9.70 -16.37
CA LEU A 389 33.93 -10.94 -15.97
C LEU A 389 34.77 -12.18 -16.32
N ALA A 390 35.50 -12.14 -17.44
CA ALA A 390 36.35 -13.24 -17.88
C ALA A 390 37.65 -13.41 -17.07
N ASP A 391 38.07 -12.37 -16.34
CA ASP A 391 39.27 -12.44 -15.50
C ASP A 391 39.02 -13.36 -14.28
N SER A 392 39.73 -14.50 -14.26
CA SER A 392 39.65 -15.49 -13.19
C SER A 392 39.95 -14.93 -11.79
N LYS A 393 40.72 -13.83 -11.69
CA LYS A 393 41.01 -13.15 -10.43
C LYS A 393 39.78 -12.57 -9.76
N ASN A 394 38.76 -12.22 -10.54
CA ASN A 394 37.50 -11.67 -10.02
C ASN A 394 36.55 -12.77 -9.47
N GLY A 395 36.83 -14.06 -9.77
CA GLY A 395 36.09 -15.21 -9.22
C GLY A 395 34.62 -15.28 -9.68
N LEU A 396 34.27 -14.63 -10.81
CA LEU A 396 32.89 -14.58 -11.32
C LEU A 396 32.63 -15.55 -12.48
N VAL A 397 33.68 -15.98 -13.19
CA VAL A 397 33.56 -16.97 -14.28
C VAL A 397 33.12 -18.31 -13.75
N SER A 398 33.70 -18.72 -12.61
CA SER A 398 33.38 -20.00 -11.98
C SER A 398 33.54 -19.88 -10.46
N PHE A 399 32.55 -20.34 -9.74
CA PHE A 399 32.54 -20.39 -8.29
C PHE A 399 31.81 -21.65 -7.82
N ALA A 400 31.99 -22.03 -6.55
CA ALA A 400 31.27 -23.15 -5.96
C ALA A 400 29.73 -22.91 -6.09
N PRO A 401 28.92 -23.97 -6.21
CA PRO A 401 27.47 -23.85 -6.34
C PRO A 401 26.87 -22.86 -5.33
N LEU A 402 25.99 -21.98 -5.80
CA LEU A 402 25.36 -20.92 -5.03
C LEU A 402 23.90 -20.77 -5.44
N ALA A 403 22.97 -20.86 -4.49
CA ALA A 403 21.58 -20.49 -4.75
C ALA A 403 21.47 -19.01 -5.13
N LEU A 404 20.81 -18.72 -6.25
CA LEU A 404 20.67 -17.34 -6.74
C LEU A 404 19.72 -16.56 -5.82
N PRO A 405 20.09 -15.36 -5.32
CA PRO A 405 19.21 -14.54 -4.47
C PRO A 405 17.81 -14.33 -5.05
N LEU A 406 17.75 -14.09 -6.36
CA LEU A 406 16.51 -13.82 -7.11
C LEU A 406 15.56 -15.03 -7.15
N ASP A 407 16.12 -16.23 -7.24
CA ASP A 407 15.39 -17.49 -7.30
C ASP A 407 16.21 -18.59 -6.61
N PRO A 408 15.94 -18.85 -5.33
CA PRO A 408 16.73 -19.82 -4.56
C PRO A 408 16.57 -21.28 -5.03
N SER A 409 15.64 -21.58 -5.94
CA SER A 409 15.53 -22.88 -6.59
C SER A 409 16.57 -23.09 -7.69
N VAL A 410 17.21 -22.00 -8.13
CA VAL A 410 18.23 -22.00 -9.18
C VAL A 410 19.62 -21.94 -8.55
N GLU A 411 20.37 -23.00 -8.69
CA GLU A 411 21.76 -23.06 -8.26
C GLU A 411 22.68 -22.71 -9.43
N VAL A 412 23.58 -21.74 -9.20
CA VAL A 412 24.50 -21.21 -10.22
C VAL A 412 25.96 -21.45 -9.85
N VAL A 413 26.81 -21.61 -10.86
CA VAL A 413 28.23 -21.96 -10.70
C VAL A 413 29.18 -20.95 -11.37
N GLY A 414 28.64 -19.93 -12.03
CA GLY A 414 29.44 -18.90 -12.70
C GLY A 414 28.60 -17.97 -13.56
N ILE A 415 29.27 -17.03 -14.23
CA ILE A 415 28.66 -16.09 -15.19
C ILE A 415 29.33 -16.29 -16.55
N GLN A 416 28.54 -16.42 -17.60
CA GLN A 416 29.05 -16.51 -18.97
C GLN A 416 29.43 -15.13 -19.50
N ALA A 417 30.72 -14.82 -19.46
CA ALA A 417 31.25 -13.49 -19.74
C ALA A 417 30.99 -13.00 -21.18
N ASP A 418 31.12 -13.89 -22.18
CA ASP A 418 30.94 -13.59 -23.61
C ASP A 418 29.51 -13.16 -23.98
N LYS A 419 28.52 -13.59 -23.21
CA LYS A 419 27.10 -13.22 -23.39
C LYS A 419 26.69 -11.97 -22.58
N ALA A 420 27.53 -11.50 -21.67
CA ALA A 420 27.24 -10.31 -20.89
C ALA A 420 27.09 -9.07 -21.78
N SER A 421 26.16 -8.20 -21.44
CA SER A 421 25.86 -6.97 -22.16
C SER A 421 25.32 -5.89 -21.22
N VAL A 422 25.07 -4.70 -21.76
CA VAL A 422 24.51 -3.55 -21.04
C VAL A 422 23.31 -3.01 -21.82
N PHE A 423 22.19 -2.72 -21.14
CA PHE A 423 21.01 -2.13 -21.79
C PHE A 423 21.25 -0.67 -22.21
N LYS A 424 20.52 -0.22 -23.23
CA LYS A 424 20.50 1.18 -23.68
C LYS A 424 19.56 1.98 -22.79
N SER A 425 20.00 2.35 -21.60
CA SER A 425 19.27 3.27 -20.72
C SER A 425 20.27 4.16 -19.99
N THR A 426 19.81 5.22 -19.35
CA THR A 426 20.63 6.14 -18.56
C THR A 426 21.37 5.39 -17.44
N MET A 427 20.72 4.42 -16.81
CA MET A 427 21.26 3.63 -15.69
C MET A 427 22.09 2.43 -16.15
N MET A 428 22.09 2.10 -17.44
CA MET A 428 22.90 1.02 -18.05
C MET A 428 22.83 -0.31 -17.26
N PRO A 429 21.67 -0.93 -17.05
CA PRO A 429 21.57 -2.20 -16.36
C PRO A 429 22.46 -3.28 -16.99
N LEU A 430 23.08 -4.11 -16.15
CA LEU A 430 23.85 -5.24 -16.60
C LEU A 430 22.92 -6.37 -17.05
N PHE A 431 23.16 -6.92 -18.22
CA PHE A 431 22.50 -8.12 -18.70
C PHE A 431 23.48 -9.29 -18.59
N LEU A 432 23.18 -10.24 -17.72
CA LEU A 432 24.06 -11.31 -17.32
C LEU A 432 23.42 -12.67 -17.60
N HIS A 433 24.23 -13.67 -17.91
CA HIS A 433 23.80 -15.07 -18.04
C HIS A 433 24.52 -15.87 -17.00
N PHE A 434 23.80 -16.26 -15.94
CA PHE A 434 24.34 -17.18 -14.96
C PHE A 434 24.35 -18.61 -15.52
N ILE A 435 25.40 -19.35 -15.24
CA ILE A 435 25.53 -20.75 -15.59
C ILE A 435 24.95 -21.56 -14.41
N ARG A 436 23.90 -22.32 -14.68
CA ARG A 436 23.29 -23.21 -13.70
C ARG A 436 24.14 -24.46 -13.47
N SER A 437 23.94 -25.17 -12.37
CA SER A 437 24.63 -26.43 -12.05
C SER A 437 24.38 -27.52 -13.10
N ASP A 438 23.26 -27.47 -13.84
CA ASP A 438 22.92 -28.38 -14.96
C ASP A 438 23.52 -27.94 -16.32
N GLY A 439 24.24 -26.82 -16.36
CA GLY A 439 24.86 -26.25 -17.56
C GLY A 439 23.96 -25.33 -18.39
N GLU A 440 22.67 -25.23 -18.06
CA GLU A 440 21.76 -24.30 -18.70
C GLU A 440 22.03 -22.84 -18.26
N LEU A 441 21.57 -21.88 -19.06
CA LEU A 441 21.76 -20.47 -18.77
C LEU A 441 20.51 -19.85 -18.13
N TYR A 442 20.71 -19.08 -17.08
CA TYR A 442 19.68 -18.28 -16.43
C TYR A 442 19.94 -16.79 -16.68
N PRO A 443 19.20 -16.15 -17.58
CA PRO A 443 19.42 -14.74 -17.92
C PRO A 443 18.81 -13.82 -16.88
N VAL A 444 19.60 -12.83 -16.45
CA VAL A 444 19.23 -11.89 -15.37
C VAL A 444 19.61 -10.46 -15.76
N ILE A 445 18.80 -9.51 -15.34
CA ILE A 445 19.12 -8.08 -15.39
C ILE A 445 19.51 -7.65 -13.97
N PHE A 446 20.68 -7.06 -13.79
CA PHE A 446 21.08 -6.43 -12.55
C PHE A 446 21.07 -4.91 -12.74
N LYS A 447 20.32 -4.23 -11.88
CA LYS A 447 20.19 -2.77 -11.86
C LYS A 447 20.88 -2.19 -10.62
N ALA A 448 21.62 -1.10 -10.79
CA ALA A 448 22.15 -0.28 -9.70
C ALA A 448 21.85 1.19 -9.97
N GLY A 449 21.44 1.92 -8.96
CA GLY A 449 20.94 3.28 -9.02
C GLY A 449 19.44 3.39 -9.36
N ASP A 450 18.68 2.28 -9.29
CA ASP A 450 17.25 2.21 -9.59
C ASP A 450 16.50 1.53 -8.44
N ASP A 451 15.38 2.13 -7.99
CA ASP A 451 14.56 1.56 -6.92
C ASP A 451 13.63 0.49 -7.46
N MET A 452 13.98 -0.76 -7.25
CA MET A 452 13.22 -1.92 -7.73
C MET A 452 12.13 -2.41 -6.77
N ARG A 453 11.94 -1.78 -5.61
CA ARG A 453 10.96 -2.22 -4.60
C ARG A 453 9.52 -2.09 -5.10
N GLN A 454 9.24 -1.10 -5.95
CA GLN A 454 7.93 -0.94 -6.57
C GLN A 454 7.65 -2.02 -7.60
N ASP A 455 8.61 -2.32 -8.48
CA ASP A 455 8.50 -3.46 -9.42
C ASP A 455 8.31 -4.78 -8.67
N GLN A 456 9.09 -5.01 -7.61
CA GLN A 456 8.97 -6.18 -6.75
C GLN A 456 7.58 -6.33 -6.14
N LEU A 457 7.01 -5.25 -5.59
CA LEU A 457 5.65 -5.25 -5.02
C LEU A 457 4.62 -5.60 -6.10
N VAL A 458 4.67 -4.95 -7.26
CA VAL A 458 3.71 -5.17 -8.33
C VAL A 458 3.76 -6.61 -8.85
N VAL A 459 4.97 -7.13 -9.12
CA VAL A 459 5.12 -8.50 -9.63
C VAL A 459 4.68 -9.52 -8.58
N GLN A 460 4.93 -9.28 -7.30
CA GLN A 460 4.42 -10.12 -6.22
C GLN A 460 2.88 -10.12 -6.19
N ILE A 461 2.23 -8.96 -6.32
CA ILE A 461 0.76 -8.88 -6.36
C ILE A 461 0.22 -9.55 -7.64
N ILE A 462 0.90 -9.44 -8.79
CA ILE A 462 0.55 -10.18 -10.01
C ILE A 462 0.63 -11.70 -9.76
N THR A 463 1.68 -12.17 -9.10
CA THR A 463 1.85 -13.59 -8.73
C THR A 463 0.70 -14.08 -7.84
N LEU A 464 0.31 -13.27 -6.86
CA LEU A 464 -0.85 -13.56 -6.01
C LEU A 464 -2.14 -13.60 -6.82
N MET A 465 -2.38 -12.61 -7.68
CA MET A 465 -3.58 -12.57 -8.52
C MET A 465 -3.65 -13.78 -9.47
N ASP A 466 -2.52 -14.20 -10.06
CA ASP A 466 -2.43 -15.42 -10.87
C ASP A 466 -2.83 -16.65 -10.05
N ARG A 467 -2.33 -16.75 -8.81
CA ARG A 467 -2.69 -17.85 -7.90
C ARG A 467 -4.18 -17.86 -7.57
N LEU A 468 -4.77 -16.69 -7.29
CA LEU A 468 -6.20 -16.56 -6.99
C LEU A 468 -7.05 -16.96 -8.19
N LEU A 469 -6.68 -16.55 -9.40
CA LEU A 469 -7.35 -16.92 -10.64
C LEU A 469 -7.28 -18.43 -10.88
N ARG A 470 -6.11 -19.04 -10.73
CA ARG A 470 -5.92 -20.50 -10.89
C ARG A 470 -6.67 -21.31 -9.84
N ASN A 471 -6.79 -20.83 -8.60
CA ASN A 471 -7.58 -21.49 -7.57
C ASN A 471 -9.07 -21.58 -7.96
N GLU A 472 -9.57 -20.61 -8.73
CA GLU A 472 -10.92 -20.60 -9.31
C GLU A 472 -10.96 -21.24 -10.73
N SER A 473 -9.96 -22.06 -11.07
CA SER A 473 -9.85 -22.76 -12.35
C SER A 473 -9.73 -21.87 -13.60
N LEU A 474 -9.25 -20.64 -13.44
CA LEU A 474 -8.97 -19.71 -14.53
C LEU A 474 -7.45 -19.53 -14.69
N ASP A 475 -6.86 -20.22 -15.67
CA ASP A 475 -5.47 -20.02 -16.08
C ASP A 475 -5.41 -19.01 -17.24
N LEU A 476 -4.95 -17.80 -16.96
CA LEU A 476 -4.76 -16.74 -17.95
C LEU A 476 -3.35 -16.68 -18.53
N ARG A 477 -2.54 -17.70 -18.33
CA ARG A 477 -1.18 -17.80 -18.90
C ARG A 477 -0.34 -16.55 -18.60
N LEU A 478 -0.45 -16.02 -17.37
CA LEU A 478 0.36 -14.90 -16.93
C LEU A 478 1.83 -15.28 -16.82
N THR A 479 2.70 -14.29 -16.87
CA THR A 479 4.16 -14.45 -16.78
C THR A 479 4.70 -13.58 -15.64
N PRO A 480 4.44 -13.92 -14.37
CA PRO A 480 5.06 -13.25 -13.25
C PRO A 480 6.53 -13.64 -13.18
N TYR A 481 7.41 -12.77 -13.67
CA TYR A 481 8.86 -12.95 -13.60
C TYR A 481 9.39 -12.53 -12.21
N HIS A 482 10.56 -13.03 -11.81
CA HIS A 482 11.11 -12.72 -10.52
C HIS A 482 11.75 -11.32 -10.50
N VAL A 483 11.50 -10.56 -9.42
CA VAL A 483 12.18 -9.30 -9.10
C VAL A 483 12.58 -9.35 -7.64
N LEU A 484 13.83 -8.99 -7.34
CA LEU A 484 14.34 -8.90 -5.99
C LEU A 484 15.16 -7.63 -5.81
N ALA A 485 14.66 -6.69 -5.00
CA ALA A 485 15.48 -5.60 -4.49
C ALA A 485 16.45 -6.17 -3.43
N THR A 486 17.73 -5.86 -3.56
CA THR A 486 18.77 -6.24 -2.61
C THR A 486 19.22 -5.09 -1.72
N ARG A 487 18.92 -3.87 -2.14
CA ARG A 487 18.96 -2.60 -1.40
C ARG A 487 17.91 -1.65 -1.98
N VAL A 488 17.81 -0.46 -1.40
CA VAL A 488 16.85 0.56 -1.87
C VAL A 488 17.10 0.94 -3.33
N ASP A 489 18.36 0.96 -3.77
CA ASP A 489 18.79 1.46 -5.06
C ASP A 489 19.37 0.39 -6.00
N GLN A 490 19.20 -0.90 -5.67
CA GLN A 490 19.72 -1.98 -6.52
C GLN A 490 18.96 -3.28 -6.38
N GLY A 491 19.03 -4.12 -7.43
CA GLY A 491 18.39 -5.43 -7.39
C GLY A 491 18.50 -6.21 -8.68
N PHE A 492 17.86 -7.36 -8.68
CA PHE A 492 17.78 -8.29 -9.78
C PHE A 492 16.39 -8.32 -10.39
N SER A 493 16.34 -8.54 -11.70
CA SER A 493 15.12 -8.90 -12.43
C SER A 493 15.41 -10.07 -13.33
N GLN A 494 14.54 -11.08 -13.33
CA GLN A 494 14.59 -12.19 -14.28
C GLN A 494 14.36 -11.65 -15.69
N PHE A 495 15.16 -12.10 -16.64
CA PHE A 495 14.92 -11.78 -18.04
C PHE A 495 14.14 -12.92 -18.71
N ILE A 496 12.99 -12.60 -19.24
CA ILE A 496 12.17 -13.52 -20.04
C ILE A 496 12.45 -13.27 -21.52
N PRO A 497 12.90 -14.27 -22.30
CA PRO A 497 13.14 -14.11 -23.73
C PRO A 497 11.90 -13.64 -24.48
N SER A 498 11.90 -12.39 -24.93
CA SER A 498 10.74 -11.72 -25.52
C SER A 498 11.18 -10.50 -26.32
N GLN A 499 10.25 -9.93 -27.08
CA GLN A 499 10.46 -8.65 -27.79
C GLN A 499 9.39 -7.64 -27.35
N SER A 500 9.74 -6.35 -27.33
CA SER A 500 8.75 -5.30 -27.09
C SER A 500 7.78 -5.19 -28.24
N LEU A 501 6.53 -4.82 -27.97
CA LEU A 501 5.55 -4.59 -29.03
C LEU A 501 6.03 -3.52 -30.01
N ALA A 502 6.76 -2.50 -29.53
CA ALA A 502 7.34 -1.49 -30.40
C ALA A 502 8.31 -2.10 -31.44
N ALA A 503 9.21 -3.00 -31.01
CA ALA A 503 10.14 -3.70 -31.91
C ALA A 503 9.38 -4.65 -32.86
N ILE A 504 8.44 -5.42 -32.33
CA ILE A 504 7.62 -6.34 -33.13
C ILE A 504 6.90 -5.60 -34.26
N LEU A 505 6.27 -4.49 -33.96
CA LEU A 505 5.52 -3.69 -34.94
C LEU A 505 6.46 -3.08 -36.00
N ALA A 506 7.63 -2.58 -35.57
CA ALA A 506 8.62 -2.03 -36.49
C ALA A 506 9.17 -3.08 -37.49
N GLU A 507 9.35 -4.32 -37.03
CA GLU A 507 9.92 -5.41 -37.82
C GLU A 507 8.88 -6.19 -38.65
N ASN A 508 7.57 -6.10 -38.33
CA ASN A 508 6.52 -6.94 -38.91
C ASN A 508 5.36 -6.11 -39.51
N ASN A 509 5.66 -5.01 -40.21
CA ASN A 509 4.70 -4.17 -40.90
C ASN A 509 3.51 -3.70 -40.03
N ASN A 510 3.80 -3.28 -38.80
CA ASN A 510 2.80 -2.87 -37.79
C ASN A 510 1.77 -3.96 -37.44
N SER A 511 2.16 -5.26 -37.51
CA SER A 511 1.27 -6.37 -37.24
C SER A 511 1.84 -7.36 -36.23
N ILE A 512 1.21 -7.45 -35.06
CA ILE A 512 1.50 -8.50 -34.06
C ILE A 512 1.14 -9.88 -34.62
N LEU A 513 0.05 -9.98 -35.41
CA LEU A 513 -0.36 -11.23 -36.02
C LEU A 513 0.67 -11.75 -37.02
N ALA A 514 1.35 -10.86 -37.77
CA ALA A 514 2.45 -11.26 -38.65
C ALA A 514 3.63 -11.85 -37.88
N TYR A 515 3.95 -11.29 -36.74
CA TYR A 515 4.97 -11.83 -35.83
C TYR A 515 4.60 -13.23 -35.33
N LEU A 516 3.37 -13.43 -34.83
CA LEU A 516 2.90 -14.73 -34.35
C LEU A 516 2.86 -15.79 -35.44
N ARG A 517 2.47 -15.42 -36.67
CA ARG A 517 2.54 -16.34 -37.85
C ARG A 517 3.96 -16.73 -38.18
N LYS A 518 4.93 -15.82 -38.00
CA LYS A 518 6.34 -16.09 -38.28
C LYS A 518 6.97 -17.01 -37.23
N THR A 519 6.60 -16.85 -35.97
CA THR A 519 7.19 -17.58 -34.84
C THR A 519 6.53 -18.94 -34.61
N SER A 520 5.22 -19.05 -34.87
CA SER A 520 4.43 -20.26 -34.61
C SER A 520 3.37 -20.48 -35.69
N PRO A 521 3.80 -20.78 -36.95
CA PRO A 521 2.89 -20.96 -38.06
C PRO A 521 2.11 -22.28 -37.94
N ASP A 522 0.80 -22.21 -38.23
CA ASP A 522 -0.09 -23.36 -38.29
C ASP A 522 -1.23 -23.01 -39.25
N LEU A 523 -1.27 -23.76 -40.40
CA LEU A 523 -2.26 -23.51 -41.47
C LEU A 523 -3.69 -23.83 -41.03
N ASP A 524 -3.86 -24.79 -40.12
CA ASP A 524 -5.15 -25.22 -39.60
C ASP A 524 -5.56 -24.39 -38.37
N GLY A 525 -4.63 -23.62 -37.83
CA GLY A 525 -4.84 -22.77 -36.64
C GLY A 525 -5.56 -21.44 -36.95
N PRO A 526 -6.10 -20.76 -35.91
CA PRO A 526 -6.78 -19.52 -36.09
C PRO A 526 -5.84 -18.44 -36.65
N TYR A 527 -6.25 -17.84 -37.77
CA TYR A 527 -5.48 -16.80 -38.49
C TYR A 527 -4.09 -17.25 -38.97
N GLY A 528 -3.84 -18.56 -39.12
CA GLY A 528 -2.56 -19.13 -39.54
C GLY A 528 -1.51 -19.16 -38.40
N VAL A 529 -1.95 -19.21 -37.17
CA VAL A 529 -1.13 -19.29 -35.94
C VAL A 529 -1.55 -20.51 -35.14
N SER A 530 -0.60 -21.19 -34.48
CA SER A 530 -0.91 -22.28 -33.56
C SER A 530 -2.00 -21.90 -32.55
N THR A 531 -2.98 -22.80 -32.40
CA THR A 531 -4.14 -22.57 -31.52
C THR A 531 -3.71 -22.28 -30.06
N ASP A 532 -2.73 -23.03 -29.54
CA ASP A 532 -2.23 -22.80 -28.16
C ASP A 532 -1.55 -21.44 -28.00
N VAL A 533 -0.78 -20.99 -29.00
CA VAL A 533 -0.13 -19.69 -29.01
C VAL A 533 -1.16 -18.56 -29.07
N MET A 534 -2.18 -18.70 -29.92
CA MET A 534 -3.25 -17.71 -30.02
C MET A 534 -4.10 -17.65 -28.73
N GLU A 535 -4.43 -18.81 -28.17
CA GLU A 535 -5.12 -18.85 -26.87
C GLU A 535 -4.29 -18.23 -25.76
N THR A 536 -2.99 -18.52 -25.69
CA THR A 536 -2.05 -17.94 -24.72
C THR A 536 -2.00 -16.41 -24.88
N TYR A 537 -1.95 -15.91 -26.12
CA TYR A 537 -1.96 -14.48 -26.38
C TYR A 537 -3.27 -13.82 -25.88
N VAL A 538 -4.41 -14.39 -26.23
CA VAL A 538 -5.73 -13.87 -25.81
C VAL A 538 -5.88 -13.88 -24.28
N LYS A 539 -5.50 -14.97 -23.63
CA LYS A 539 -5.58 -15.15 -22.18
C LYS A 539 -4.66 -14.18 -21.43
N SER A 540 -3.38 -14.10 -21.85
CA SER A 540 -2.42 -13.22 -21.20
C SER A 540 -2.77 -11.73 -21.38
N CYS A 541 -3.23 -11.33 -22.57
CA CYS A 541 -3.79 -9.99 -22.80
C CYS A 541 -4.93 -9.68 -21.82
N ALA A 542 -5.88 -10.60 -21.65
CA ALA A 542 -7.02 -10.41 -20.75
C ALA A 542 -6.56 -10.26 -19.30
N GLY A 543 -5.67 -11.11 -18.84
CA GLY A 543 -5.18 -11.06 -17.47
C GLY A 543 -4.45 -9.76 -17.16
N TYR A 544 -3.50 -9.34 -18.02
CA TYR A 544 -2.78 -8.08 -17.80
C TYR A 544 -3.67 -6.85 -17.96
N CYS A 545 -4.66 -6.85 -18.83
CA CYS A 545 -5.64 -5.76 -18.91
C CYS A 545 -6.39 -5.57 -17.58
N VAL A 546 -6.86 -6.65 -16.96
CA VAL A 546 -7.58 -6.59 -15.69
C VAL A 546 -6.66 -6.19 -14.54
N ILE A 547 -5.50 -6.85 -14.42
CA ILE A 547 -4.57 -6.63 -13.31
C ILE A 547 -4.00 -5.21 -13.34
N THR A 548 -3.57 -4.72 -14.50
CA THR A 548 -3.01 -3.37 -14.61
C THR A 548 -4.07 -2.28 -14.38
N TYR A 549 -5.33 -2.55 -14.72
CA TYR A 549 -6.45 -1.69 -14.35
C TYR A 549 -6.65 -1.63 -12.83
N LEU A 550 -6.68 -2.79 -12.16
CA LEU A 550 -6.89 -2.86 -10.71
C LEU A 550 -5.75 -2.18 -9.93
N LEU A 551 -4.52 -2.35 -10.37
CA LEU A 551 -3.34 -1.73 -9.76
C LEU A 551 -3.11 -0.28 -10.21
N GLY A 552 -3.90 0.22 -11.16
CA GLY A 552 -3.76 1.57 -11.70
C GLY A 552 -2.38 1.82 -12.31
N VAL A 553 -1.86 0.85 -13.08
CA VAL A 553 -0.52 0.93 -13.68
C VAL A 553 -0.50 1.94 -14.82
N GLY A 554 0.34 2.97 -14.68
CA GLY A 554 0.55 4.04 -15.68
C GLY A 554 1.73 3.79 -16.61
N ASP A 555 2.04 4.81 -17.42
CA ASP A 555 3.15 4.86 -18.40
C ASP A 555 3.24 3.63 -19.33
N ARG A 556 2.10 3.14 -19.79
CA ARG A 556 2.05 1.97 -20.68
C ARG A 556 2.29 2.36 -22.13
N HIS A 557 3.55 2.38 -22.56
CA HIS A 557 3.96 2.48 -23.96
C HIS A 557 4.34 1.10 -24.51
N LEU A 558 4.52 1.01 -25.83
CA LEU A 558 4.72 -0.27 -26.51
C LEU A 558 6.07 -0.94 -26.19
N ASP A 559 7.05 -0.20 -25.63
CA ASP A 559 8.30 -0.78 -25.16
C ASP A 559 8.16 -1.46 -23.81
N ASN A 560 7.13 -1.10 -22.99
CA ASN A 560 6.84 -1.73 -21.70
C ASN A 560 5.87 -2.93 -21.82
N LEU A 561 5.49 -3.28 -23.04
CA LEU A 561 4.67 -4.44 -23.37
C LEU A 561 5.52 -5.45 -24.12
N LEU A 562 5.74 -6.60 -23.54
CA LEU A 562 6.60 -7.65 -24.10
C LEU A 562 5.77 -8.85 -24.56
N LEU A 563 6.19 -9.47 -25.65
CA LEU A 563 5.56 -10.66 -26.19
C LEU A 563 6.60 -11.74 -26.47
N THR A 564 6.36 -12.93 -25.95
CA THR A 564 7.20 -14.11 -26.24
C THR A 564 6.83 -14.76 -27.57
N PRO A 565 7.73 -15.56 -28.18
CA PRO A 565 7.39 -16.36 -29.36
C PRO A 565 6.22 -17.33 -29.14
N HIS A 566 5.94 -17.70 -27.88
CA HIS A 566 4.87 -18.63 -27.50
C HIS A 566 3.55 -17.93 -27.13
N GLY A 567 3.42 -16.63 -27.44
CA GLY A 567 2.17 -15.88 -27.28
C GLY A 567 1.94 -15.28 -25.90
N HIS A 568 2.86 -15.40 -24.95
CA HIS A 568 2.72 -14.75 -23.65
C HIS A 568 2.97 -13.24 -23.79
N LEU A 569 1.93 -12.44 -23.62
CA LEU A 569 2.05 -11.00 -23.44
C LEU A 569 2.20 -10.70 -21.96
N PHE A 570 3.15 -9.85 -21.60
CA PHE A 570 3.34 -9.41 -20.22
C PHE A 570 3.86 -7.96 -20.16
N HIS A 571 3.76 -7.36 -18.98
CA HIS A 571 4.19 -5.98 -18.75
C HIS A 571 5.47 -5.94 -17.93
N VAL A 572 6.30 -4.94 -18.21
CA VAL A 572 7.52 -4.64 -17.45
C VAL A 572 7.55 -3.16 -17.08
N ASP A 573 8.42 -2.78 -16.18
CA ASP A 573 8.65 -1.40 -15.74
C ASP A 573 7.38 -0.78 -15.11
N PHE A 574 7.25 -0.97 -13.82
CA PHE A 574 6.11 -0.50 -13.02
C PHE A 574 6.44 0.78 -12.25
N GLY A 575 7.20 1.70 -12.87
CA GLY A 575 7.57 3.00 -12.28
C GLY A 575 6.39 3.91 -11.91
N TYR A 576 5.17 3.62 -12.41
CA TYR A 576 3.93 4.36 -12.12
C TYR A 576 2.80 3.40 -11.82
N ILE A 577 2.24 3.51 -10.61
CA ILE A 577 1.11 2.68 -10.13
C ILE A 577 0.07 3.56 -9.41
N LEU A 578 -1.01 2.94 -8.92
CA LEU A 578 -2.05 3.60 -8.13
C LEU A 578 -2.71 4.78 -8.84
N GLY A 579 -2.81 4.71 -10.18
CA GLY A 579 -3.44 5.75 -11.00
C GLY A 579 -2.51 6.91 -11.37
N ARG A 580 -1.23 6.86 -10.98
CA ARG A 580 -0.22 7.82 -11.46
C ARG A 580 0.18 7.50 -12.90
N ASP A 581 0.32 8.55 -13.71
CA ASP A 581 0.76 8.44 -15.11
C ASP A 581 1.44 9.74 -15.51
N PRO A 582 2.55 9.72 -16.27
CA PRO A 582 3.18 10.95 -16.79
C PRO A 582 2.29 11.67 -17.83
N LYS A 583 1.30 11.00 -18.40
CA LYS A 583 0.36 11.57 -19.35
C LYS A 583 -0.87 12.13 -18.63
N PRO A 584 -1.36 13.32 -19.03
CA PRO A 584 -2.47 13.98 -18.33
C PRO A 584 -3.82 13.24 -18.43
N PHE A 585 -4.03 12.41 -19.46
CA PHE A 585 -5.28 11.65 -19.67
C PHE A 585 -4.94 10.23 -20.14
N PRO A 586 -4.44 9.35 -19.27
CA PRO A 586 -4.14 7.99 -19.66
C PRO A 586 -5.44 7.19 -19.90
N PRO A 587 -5.44 6.25 -20.85
CA PRO A 587 -6.57 5.35 -20.99
C PRO A 587 -6.68 4.48 -19.72
N PRO A 588 -7.89 4.16 -19.26
CA PRO A 588 -8.10 3.38 -18.05
C PRO A 588 -7.57 1.95 -18.16
N MET A 589 -7.42 1.45 -19.37
CA MET A 589 -6.88 0.12 -19.66
C MET A 589 -5.98 0.19 -20.90
N LYS A 590 -4.81 -0.46 -20.84
CA LYS A 590 -3.91 -0.52 -22.01
C LYS A 590 -4.32 -1.67 -22.93
N LEU A 591 -5.03 -1.29 -23.97
CA LEU A 591 -5.40 -2.16 -25.07
C LEU A 591 -5.22 -1.36 -26.36
N CYS A 592 -4.17 -1.62 -27.15
CA CYS A 592 -3.95 -0.89 -28.39
C CYS A 592 -4.66 -1.54 -29.58
N LYS A 593 -4.78 -0.78 -30.67
CA LYS A 593 -5.46 -1.23 -31.91
C LYS A 593 -4.83 -2.53 -32.45
N GLU A 594 -3.52 -2.56 -32.49
CA GLU A 594 -2.73 -3.70 -33.00
C GLU A 594 -2.95 -4.97 -32.18
N MET A 595 -3.19 -4.84 -30.86
CA MET A 595 -3.55 -5.97 -30.00
C MET A 595 -4.92 -6.55 -30.35
N VAL A 596 -5.91 -5.68 -30.63
CA VAL A 596 -7.25 -6.12 -31.05
C VAL A 596 -7.25 -6.71 -32.47
N GLU A 597 -6.47 -6.13 -33.38
CA GLU A 597 -6.29 -6.64 -34.74
C GLU A 597 -5.63 -8.03 -34.74
N ALA A 598 -4.69 -8.27 -33.84
CA ALA A 598 -4.07 -9.57 -33.67
C ALA A 598 -5.05 -10.66 -33.19
N MET A 599 -6.13 -10.27 -32.51
CA MET A 599 -7.24 -11.16 -32.13
C MET A 599 -8.26 -11.35 -33.29
N GLY A 600 -8.02 -10.75 -34.45
CA GLY A 600 -8.94 -10.80 -35.61
C GLY A 600 -9.98 -9.66 -35.65
N GLY A 601 -9.81 -8.61 -34.84
CA GLY A 601 -10.71 -7.46 -34.76
C GLY A 601 -11.86 -7.64 -33.78
N MET A 602 -12.65 -6.58 -33.59
CA MET A 602 -13.70 -6.50 -32.53
C MET A 602 -14.82 -7.51 -32.68
N GLU A 603 -15.13 -7.96 -33.90
CA GLU A 603 -16.20 -8.91 -34.17
C GLU A 603 -15.75 -10.37 -34.11
N SER A 604 -14.47 -10.60 -33.91
CA SER A 604 -13.88 -11.94 -33.94
C SER A 604 -14.25 -12.78 -32.70
N LEU A 605 -14.25 -14.09 -32.86
CA LEU A 605 -14.44 -15.03 -31.75
C LEU A 605 -13.35 -14.88 -30.68
N MET A 606 -12.09 -14.61 -31.08
CA MET A 606 -10.97 -14.46 -30.15
C MET A 606 -11.11 -13.20 -29.30
N TYR A 607 -11.59 -12.09 -29.87
CA TYR A 607 -11.89 -10.89 -29.09
C TYR A 607 -13.09 -11.09 -28.14
N GLN A 608 -14.11 -11.85 -28.52
CA GLN A 608 -15.20 -12.21 -27.61
C GLN A 608 -14.69 -13.06 -26.43
N ARG A 609 -13.78 -14.04 -26.71
CA ARG A 609 -13.10 -14.83 -25.67
C ARG A 609 -12.26 -13.94 -24.77
N PHE A 610 -11.50 -12.99 -25.32
CA PHE A 610 -10.75 -12.00 -24.54
C PHE A 610 -11.65 -11.28 -23.54
N LYS A 611 -12.80 -10.73 -24.02
CA LYS A 611 -13.76 -10.05 -23.13
C LYS A 611 -14.30 -10.97 -22.05
N SER A 612 -14.66 -12.19 -22.40
CA SER A 612 -15.14 -13.19 -21.44
C SER A 612 -14.10 -13.47 -20.34
N HIS A 613 -12.83 -13.66 -20.73
CA HIS A 613 -11.73 -13.85 -19.77
C HIS A 613 -11.54 -12.63 -18.88
N CYS A 614 -11.62 -11.41 -19.40
CA CYS A 614 -11.58 -10.17 -18.63
C CYS A 614 -12.68 -10.13 -17.56
N PHE A 615 -13.91 -10.47 -17.94
CA PHE A 615 -15.06 -10.43 -17.04
C PHE A 615 -14.93 -11.45 -15.90
N VAL A 616 -14.58 -12.69 -16.23
CA VAL A 616 -14.40 -13.72 -15.23
C VAL A 616 -13.25 -13.38 -14.29
N ALA A 617 -12.12 -12.89 -14.82
CA ALA A 617 -10.98 -12.47 -14.01
C ALA A 617 -11.35 -11.33 -13.06
N PHE A 618 -12.03 -10.29 -13.55
CA PHE A 618 -12.47 -9.17 -12.72
C PHE A 618 -13.42 -9.63 -11.60
N SER A 619 -14.39 -10.51 -11.89
CA SER A 619 -15.29 -11.07 -10.88
C SER A 619 -14.54 -11.86 -9.80
N ILE A 620 -13.58 -12.72 -10.19
CA ILE A 620 -12.79 -13.52 -9.24
C ILE A 620 -11.95 -12.61 -8.35
N LEU A 621 -11.20 -11.67 -8.93
CA LEU A 621 -10.34 -10.76 -8.17
C LEU A 621 -11.14 -9.81 -7.29
N ARG A 622 -12.34 -9.41 -7.71
CA ARG A 622 -13.27 -8.61 -6.90
C ARG A 622 -13.73 -9.37 -5.65
N LYS A 623 -13.98 -10.67 -5.74
CA LYS A 623 -14.31 -11.52 -4.57
C LYS A 623 -13.16 -11.62 -3.59
N SER A 624 -11.92 -11.53 -4.07
CA SER A 624 -10.69 -11.55 -3.27
C SER A 624 -10.18 -10.14 -2.90
N SER A 625 -10.99 -9.10 -3.08
CA SER A 625 -10.59 -7.71 -2.85
C SER A 625 -10.09 -7.45 -1.44
N ASN A 626 -10.69 -8.05 -0.41
CA ASN A 626 -10.27 -7.87 0.98
C ASN A 626 -8.81 -8.29 1.19
N LEU A 627 -8.40 -9.42 0.66
CA LEU A 627 -7.01 -9.87 0.73
C LEU A 627 -6.07 -8.84 0.08
N ILE A 628 -6.39 -8.40 -1.12
CA ILE A 628 -5.56 -7.45 -1.87
C ILE A 628 -5.48 -6.11 -1.14
N LEU A 629 -6.60 -5.59 -0.63
CA LEU A 629 -6.66 -4.34 0.12
C LEU A 629 -5.87 -4.42 1.44
N ASN A 630 -5.94 -5.56 2.14
CA ASN A 630 -5.17 -5.80 3.36
C ASN A 630 -3.67 -5.80 3.09
N LEU A 631 -3.22 -6.42 1.99
CA LEU A 631 -1.81 -6.39 1.60
C LEU A 631 -1.33 -4.97 1.30
N PHE A 632 -2.12 -4.16 0.60
CA PHE A 632 -1.78 -2.74 0.40
C PHE A 632 -1.79 -1.93 1.71
N SER A 633 -2.72 -2.23 2.62
CA SER A 633 -2.76 -1.61 3.96
C SER A 633 -1.47 -1.85 4.75
N LEU A 634 -0.86 -3.03 4.63
CA LEU A 634 0.42 -3.33 5.28
C LEU A 634 1.61 -2.59 4.64
N MET A 635 1.46 -2.13 3.38
CA MET A 635 2.51 -1.42 2.64
C MET A 635 2.48 0.11 2.80
N ILE A 636 1.47 0.69 3.44
CA ILE A 636 1.27 2.17 3.54
C ILE A 636 2.54 2.91 4.00
N HIS A 637 3.33 2.33 4.90
CA HIS A 637 4.55 2.91 5.45
C HIS A 637 5.84 2.30 4.88
N SER A 638 5.80 1.70 3.69
CA SER A 638 6.95 0.99 3.11
C SER A 638 8.00 1.90 2.46
N ASN A 639 7.79 3.20 2.36
CA ASN A 639 8.64 4.15 1.63
C ASN A 639 8.87 3.76 0.14
N ILE A 640 7.95 2.97 -0.46
CA ILE A 640 7.93 2.69 -1.89
C ILE A 640 7.45 3.94 -2.62
N PRO A 641 8.08 4.34 -3.76
CA PRO A 641 7.87 5.66 -4.37
C PRO A 641 6.41 6.09 -4.50
N ASP A 642 5.56 5.34 -5.20
CA ASP A 642 4.18 5.74 -5.43
C ASP A 642 3.26 5.54 -4.22
N VAL A 643 3.57 4.56 -3.36
CA VAL A 643 2.88 4.36 -2.08
C VAL A 643 3.15 5.52 -1.13
N ALA A 644 4.39 6.03 -1.11
CA ALA A 644 4.81 7.11 -0.21
C ALA A 644 4.26 8.50 -0.61
N VAL A 645 3.76 8.68 -1.85
CA VAL A 645 3.20 9.97 -2.29
C VAL A 645 1.91 10.33 -1.56
N ALA A 646 1.02 9.38 -1.37
CA ALA A 646 -0.25 9.57 -0.70
C ALA A 646 -0.63 8.32 0.13
N PRO A 647 0.09 8.04 1.22
CA PRO A 647 -0.06 6.79 1.98
C PRO A 647 -1.49 6.53 2.42
N ASP A 648 -2.19 7.56 2.89
CA ASP A 648 -3.57 7.47 3.39
C ASP A 648 -4.59 7.14 2.29
N GLN A 649 -4.25 7.36 1.02
CA GLN A 649 -5.14 7.13 -0.12
C GLN A 649 -4.89 5.79 -0.82
N VAL A 650 -3.79 5.10 -0.56
CA VAL A 650 -3.38 3.88 -1.27
C VAL A 650 -4.49 2.83 -1.30
N VAL A 651 -5.05 2.53 -0.14
CA VAL A 651 -6.12 1.51 -0.03
C VAL A 651 -7.38 1.97 -0.76
N ALA A 652 -7.77 3.24 -0.63
CA ALA A 652 -8.94 3.80 -1.30
C ALA A 652 -8.78 3.79 -2.83
N LEU A 653 -7.61 4.15 -3.36
CA LEU A 653 -7.32 4.14 -4.80
C LEU A 653 -7.46 2.73 -5.40
N VAL A 654 -6.98 1.70 -4.71
CA VAL A 654 -7.15 0.31 -5.16
C VAL A 654 -8.61 -0.14 -5.00
N GLN A 655 -9.25 0.22 -3.88
CA GLN A 655 -10.65 -0.12 -3.60
C GLN A 655 -11.60 0.42 -4.66
N ASP A 656 -11.41 1.67 -5.09
CA ASP A 656 -12.23 2.31 -6.13
C ASP A 656 -12.21 1.55 -7.45
N LYS A 657 -11.10 0.88 -7.78
CA LYS A 657 -11.00 0.06 -8.99
C LYS A 657 -11.85 -1.21 -8.93
N PHE A 658 -12.06 -1.74 -7.73
CA PHE A 658 -12.91 -2.92 -7.54
C PHE A 658 -14.42 -2.61 -7.61
N ARG A 659 -14.80 -1.32 -7.49
CA ARG A 659 -16.21 -0.89 -7.51
C ARG A 659 -17.07 -1.72 -6.54
N LEU A 660 -16.62 -1.79 -5.28
CA LEU A 660 -17.33 -2.52 -4.23
C LEU A 660 -18.67 -1.89 -3.84
N ASP A 661 -18.91 -0.65 -4.25
CA ASP A 661 -20.16 0.10 -4.17
C ASP A 661 -21.29 -0.48 -5.05
N LEU A 662 -20.93 -1.20 -6.12
CA LEU A 662 -21.87 -1.76 -7.08
C LEU A 662 -22.20 -3.23 -6.78
N SER A 663 -23.39 -3.68 -7.17
CA SER A 663 -23.71 -5.09 -7.25
C SER A 663 -22.80 -5.83 -8.24
N GLU A 664 -22.79 -7.15 -8.22
CA GLU A 664 -21.95 -7.93 -9.15
C GLU A 664 -22.32 -7.64 -10.62
N GLU A 665 -23.62 -7.61 -10.91
CA GLU A 665 -24.10 -7.32 -12.27
C GLU A 665 -23.76 -5.91 -12.74
N GLU A 666 -23.91 -4.91 -11.87
CA GLU A 666 -23.59 -3.51 -12.20
C GLU A 666 -22.10 -3.32 -12.39
N ALA A 667 -21.27 -3.95 -11.55
CA ALA A 667 -19.82 -3.92 -11.68
C ALA A 667 -19.34 -4.57 -13.00
N MET A 668 -20.00 -5.64 -13.44
CA MET A 668 -19.72 -6.29 -14.72
C MET A 668 -20.10 -5.40 -15.90
N ARG A 669 -21.26 -4.74 -15.86
CA ARG A 669 -21.67 -3.76 -16.88
C ARG A 669 -20.71 -2.57 -16.95
N TYR A 670 -20.32 -2.05 -15.79
CA TYR A 670 -19.31 -1.00 -15.69
C TYR A 670 -17.99 -1.43 -16.36
N PHE A 671 -17.50 -2.62 -16.03
CA PHE A 671 -16.25 -3.14 -16.60
C PHE A 671 -16.35 -3.38 -18.12
N GLN A 672 -17.50 -3.83 -18.60
CA GLN A 672 -17.77 -3.95 -20.03
C GLN A 672 -17.72 -2.60 -20.77
N THR A 673 -18.30 -1.56 -20.16
CA THR A 673 -18.23 -0.19 -20.69
C THR A 673 -16.79 0.29 -20.73
N LEU A 674 -16.00 0.04 -19.68
CA LEU A 674 -14.60 0.40 -19.58
C LEU A 674 -13.75 -0.21 -20.73
N ILE A 675 -13.93 -1.49 -21.04
CA ILE A 675 -13.26 -2.16 -22.17
C ILE A 675 -13.68 -1.50 -23.49
N SER A 676 -14.99 -1.28 -23.65
CA SER A 676 -15.54 -0.70 -24.89
C SER A 676 -15.02 0.72 -25.13
N ASP A 677 -14.94 1.54 -24.09
CA ASP A 677 -14.46 2.92 -24.18
C ASP A 677 -12.93 2.96 -24.40
N SER A 678 -12.19 2.04 -23.77
CA SER A 678 -10.75 1.91 -24.03
C SER A 678 -10.45 1.56 -25.49
N VAL A 679 -11.28 0.74 -26.12
CA VAL A 679 -11.14 0.38 -27.54
C VAL A 679 -11.62 1.52 -28.46
N LYS A 680 -12.73 2.18 -28.15
CA LYS A 680 -13.25 3.32 -28.95
C LYS A 680 -12.27 4.49 -28.95
N ALA A 681 -11.62 4.77 -27.84
CA ALA A 681 -10.61 5.83 -27.76
C ALA A 681 -9.37 5.58 -28.67
N LEU A 682 -9.22 4.36 -29.21
CA LEU A 682 -8.11 3.97 -30.09
C LEU A 682 -8.43 4.14 -31.59
N PHE A 683 -9.70 4.34 -31.96
CA PHE A 683 -10.08 4.50 -33.35
C PHE A 683 -10.06 5.96 -33.79
N PRO A 684 -9.67 6.29 -35.06
CA PRO A 684 -9.09 7.58 -35.47
C PRO A 684 -10.01 8.80 -35.45
N GLN A 685 -11.27 8.75 -35.06
CA GLN A 685 -12.14 9.94 -35.04
C GLN A 685 -11.65 11.04 -34.08
N VAL A 686 -10.87 10.66 -33.04
CA VAL A 686 -10.29 11.63 -32.10
C VAL A 686 -8.95 12.17 -32.63
N ILE A 687 -8.20 11.37 -33.39
CA ILE A 687 -6.91 11.78 -33.96
C ILE A 687 -7.12 12.78 -35.12
N GLU A 688 -8.16 12.63 -35.92
CA GLU A 688 -8.51 13.64 -36.93
C GLU A 688 -8.90 14.98 -36.34
N THR A 689 -9.57 14.98 -35.21
CA THR A 689 -9.95 16.22 -34.50
C THR A 689 -8.69 16.87 -33.89
N ILE A 690 -7.78 16.11 -33.30
CA ILE A 690 -6.52 16.64 -32.77
C ILE A 690 -5.59 17.08 -33.89
N HIS A 691 -5.53 16.37 -35.04
CA HIS A 691 -4.74 16.79 -36.18
C HIS A 691 -5.32 18.07 -36.85
N LYS A 692 -6.65 18.21 -36.93
CA LYS A 692 -7.30 19.44 -37.37
C LYS A 692 -7.05 20.61 -36.45
N TRP A 693 -7.04 20.36 -35.11
CA TRP A 693 -6.68 21.37 -34.13
C TRP A 693 -5.18 21.73 -34.20
N ALA A 694 -4.28 20.79 -34.37
CA ALA A 694 -2.85 21.03 -34.51
C ALA A 694 -2.52 21.76 -35.83
N GLN A 695 -3.26 21.51 -36.91
CA GLN A 695 -3.15 22.28 -38.17
C GLN A 695 -3.72 23.68 -38.04
N TYR A 696 -4.82 23.86 -37.29
CA TYR A 696 -5.43 25.18 -37.05
C TYR A 696 -4.51 26.10 -36.23
N TRP A 697 -3.63 25.54 -35.39
CA TRP A 697 -2.64 26.28 -34.58
C TRP A 697 -1.29 26.46 -35.30
N ARG A 698 -1.11 25.87 -36.48
CA ARG A 698 0.10 26.02 -37.31
C ARG A 698 -0.05 26.99 -38.47
N ASN A 699 -1.27 27.39 -38.80
CA ASN A 699 -1.60 28.49 -39.71
C ASN A 699 -2.10 29.69 -38.90
#